data_1d38d826195d8166d709de0eca5ce290
#
_entry.id   1d38d826195d8166d709de0eca5ce290
#
_cell.length_a   1.000
_cell.length_b   1.000
_cell.length_c   1.000
_cell.angle_alpha   90.00
_cell.angle_beta   90.00
_cell.angle_gamma   90.00
#
_symmetry.space_group_name_H-M   'P 1'
#
loop_
_entity.id
_entity.type
_entity.pdbx_description
1 polymer ?
#
loop_
_entity_poly.entity_id
_entity_poly.type
_entity_poly.pdbx_seq_one_letter_code
_entity_poly.pdbx_strand_id
1 'polypeptide(L)'
;MTYLRYNTKRFALKTNTIKNIVCLGLLLFFIACSTKRNTFLSRNSHALSTKDNILFNGGKALSKGIVEVKSQYKDNFWEILPVERMQITEDNLAAGTAKNANFDKAETKSTKAIQKHSMNIGGSEKNPQMDEAYLMLGQARYYDQRFVPALDAFNYVLNKSPKSDKIYIVKIWREKTNMRLDNDALAVKNLTKLLKEIKFKNQVFADANATLAQAFINLQEKDSAVAKLKIAKKFTKSKEEVSRYNYILGQLYEQLGYKDSAFVSYQNVIDMHRKAARQYIIHAHIQQASQFDYQKGDTVAFLKKYNDLLKDRENRPFLDILHHQLGIFREKTNNRTLAKKEYNLSLRKKTSDTYLIASNYRNLADIYFIESKFVKAGNYYDSTLVQLKPRTREFNLIKKKRENLDDVIKYEGIAQTNDSIISLYNMSASEKTAFFDKYIVKLKKADEDKKKLAQKAAKIKENLERNAGGPGGVNSKDGGPSNNAKAISATNGNNDVASAGAGAFYFYNPTTVAFGKTEFAKNWGKRTLQDNWRVSSLIEKNSAKDSETKDSDNEKDKDGKDVKKVDEKYTSEFYIKQIPDSQKVIDSLGKERNFANYQLGVIYKEKFKEYKLGVNRFEKVLGGDPEERLILPSMYNLYKLYEILDKEKAEAIKASIINQYPDSRYAQILKNPSSEIQEASDSPNSVYQNIYRQYQKGGDYKAVLTATDNAINRFTGDEIVPKFELLKANLTGKLSGLAEYRTALNYVALTYPNVEEGKRAEKMIAVDLPKLEALQLSKAASKNWKVLYSSKDFEDAPTKALRDKIQKFITDRNLTKLSVSLDIYTMTDNFVVIHGITSEDLANGVATVLKEFKEYKVLETPVIISAENYIVVQIKKNLADYLSGNLPATATQPNWDGTVEHAPVPQQPKPPVNNQQTEQQNPKDIKNNPKGKDDPSGGDFGPPPSPGGAPVGKKG
;
A
#
# COMPACT_ATOMS: atom_id res chain seq x y z
N MET A 1 39.05 75.88 -65.71
CA MET A 1 39.65 75.06 -64.64
C MET A 1 39.76 76.01 -63.42
N THR A 2 38.79 75.90 -62.49
CA THR A 2 38.70 76.76 -61.35
C THR A 2 38.68 75.97 -60.10
N TYR A 3 39.71 76.00 -59.30
CA TYR A 3 39.88 75.35 -57.99
C TYR A 3 39.00 76.02 -56.99
N LEU A 4 38.03 75.32 -56.37
CA LEU A 4 37.35 75.70 -55.16
C LEU A 4 38.10 75.21 -53.96
N ARG A 5 38.77 76.13 -53.22
CA ARG A 5 39.35 75.88 -51.88
C ARG A 5 38.24 75.94 -50.86
N TYR A 6 37.96 74.73 -50.26
CA TYR A 6 37.13 74.66 -49.04
C TYR A 6 37.97 74.95 -47.78
N ASN A 7 37.59 76.06 -47.14
CA ASN A 7 38.19 76.48 -45.91
C ASN A 7 37.56 75.79 -44.72
N THR A 8 38.20 74.78 -44.21
CA THR A 8 37.79 74.11 -42.95
C THR A 8 38.37 74.86 -41.78
N LYS A 9 37.61 75.74 -41.13
CA LYS A 9 37.89 76.28 -39.81
C LYS A 9 37.77 75.12 -38.80
N ARG A 10 38.90 74.56 -38.34
CA ARG A 10 38.99 73.75 -37.16
C ARG A 10 38.65 74.53 -35.92
N PHE A 11 37.44 74.38 -35.36
CA PHE A 11 37.14 74.80 -34.01
C PHE A 11 37.98 73.94 -33.01
N ALA A 12 39.18 74.51 -32.62
CA ALA A 12 39.92 74.04 -31.51
C ALA A 12 39.22 74.47 -30.23
N LEU A 13 38.42 73.64 -29.65
CA LEU A 13 37.85 73.83 -28.33
C LEU A 13 39.03 73.91 -27.34
N LYS A 14 39.12 75.05 -26.61
CA LYS A 14 40.12 75.26 -25.57
C LYS A 14 40.06 74.10 -24.58
N THR A 15 41.22 73.58 -24.17
CA THR A 15 41.36 72.46 -23.22
C THR A 15 40.55 72.58 -21.92
N ASN A 16 40.37 73.84 -21.48
CA ASN A 16 39.50 74.09 -20.33
C ASN A 16 38.01 73.87 -20.60
N THR A 17 37.53 74.12 -21.82
CA THR A 17 36.12 73.87 -22.19
C THR A 17 35.84 72.38 -22.30
N ILE A 18 36.82 71.59 -22.80
CA ILE A 18 36.73 70.13 -22.80
C ILE A 18 36.74 69.53 -21.38
N LYS A 19 37.60 70.11 -20.49
CA LYS A 19 37.63 69.73 -19.08
C LYS A 19 36.29 70.06 -18.38
N ASN A 20 35.74 71.21 -18.62
CA ASN A 20 34.47 71.59 -18.03
C ASN A 20 33.29 70.81 -18.58
N ILE A 21 33.27 70.42 -19.85
CA ILE A 21 32.26 69.50 -20.44
C ILE A 21 32.42 68.11 -19.86
N VAL A 22 33.64 67.60 -19.69
CA VAL A 22 33.90 66.30 -19.05
C VAL A 22 33.53 66.34 -17.56
N CYS A 23 33.91 67.40 -16.81
CA CYS A 23 33.46 67.58 -15.42
C CYS A 23 31.93 67.74 -15.30
N LEU A 24 31.28 68.49 -16.18
CA LEU A 24 29.83 68.58 -16.22
C LEU A 24 29.16 67.25 -16.58
N GLY A 25 29.74 66.47 -17.53
CA GLY A 25 29.34 65.11 -17.87
C GLY A 25 29.48 64.16 -16.71
N LEU A 26 30.62 64.21 -15.97
CA LEU A 26 30.87 63.46 -14.76
C LEU A 26 29.87 63.84 -13.64
N LEU A 27 29.66 65.13 -13.43
CA LEU A 27 28.69 65.63 -12.42
C LEU A 27 27.26 65.20 -12.73
N LEU A 28 26.82 65.28 -14.01
CA LEU A 28 25.55 64.76 -14.49
C LEU A 28 25.43 63.23 -14.31
N PHE A 29 26.55 62.52 -14.46
CA PHE A 29 26.57 61.06 -14.24
C PHE A 29 26.36 60.73 -12.77
N PHE A 30 26.99 61.45 -11.82
CA PHE A 30 26.77 61.25 -10.37
C PHE A 30 25.36 61.68 -9.93
N ILE A 31 24.73 62.66 -10.58
CA ILE A 31 23.35 63.08 -10.29
C ILE A 31 22.30 62.09 -10.82
N ALA A 32 22.62 61.35 -11.90
CA ALA A 32 21.77 60.35 -12.50
C ALA A 32 21.66 59.04 -11.70
N CYS A 33 22.61 58.79 -10.78
CA CYS A 33 22.70 57.50 -10.03
C CYS A 33 21.90 57.48 -8.72
N SER A 34 21.03 58.44 -8.43
CA SER A 34 20.27 58.47 -7.16
C SER A 34 18.90 57.81 -7.30
N THR A 35 18.62 56.79 -6.51
CA THR A 35 17.30 56.09 -6.39
C THR A 35 16.21 56.99 -5.80
N LYS A 36 16.56 58.10 -5.18
CA LYS A 36 15.63 59.06 -4.55
C LYS A 36 15.08 60.11 -5.51
N ARG A 37 15.66 60.23 -6.73
CA ARG A 37 15.26 61.26 -7.70
C ARG A 37 14.44 60.67 -8.85
N ASN A 38 13.24 61.22 -9.09
CA ASN A 38 12.34 60.77 -10.14
C ASN A 38 12.63 61.49 -11.47
N THR A 39 13.89 61.52 -11.94
CA THR A 39 14.25 62.08 -13.25
C THR A 39 14.27 61.01 -14.32
N PHE A 40 14.06 61.38 -15.60
CA PHE A 40 14.10 60.47 -16.74
C PHE A 40 15.45 59.71 -16.82
N LEU A 41 16.55 60.41 -16.63
CA LEU A 41 17.90 59.83 -16.64
C LEU A 41 18.11 58.82 -15.49
N SER A 42 17.67 59.17 -14.28
CA SER A 42 17.78 58.29 -13.11
C SER A 42 16.98 57.00 -13.33
N ARG A 43 15.73 57.11 -13.77
CA ARG A 43 14.89 55.94 -14.05
C ARG A 43 15.49 55.03 -15.09
N ASN A 44 15.96 55.59 -16.24
CA ASN A 44 16.55 54.78 -17.31
C ASN A 44 17.90 54.16 -16.92
N SER A 45 18.76 54.89 -16.19
CA SER A 45 20.02 54.38 -15.71
C SER A 45 19.82 53.20 -14.76
N HIS A 46 18.90 53.29 -13.79
CA HIS A 46 18.57 52.20 -12.90
C HIS A 46 17.86 51.04 -13.62
N ALA A 47 16.96 51.34 -14.57
CA ALA A 47 16.31 50.31 -15.38
C ALA A 47 17.32 49.51 -16.23
N LEU A 48 18.22 50.19 -16.93
CA LEU A 48 19.26 49.58 -17.76
C LEU A 48 20.21 48.70 -16.92
N SER A 49 20.72 49.23 -15.79
CA SER A 49 21.57 48.48 -14.89
C SER A 49 20.90 47.26 -14.28
N THR A 50 19.59 47.37 -14.00
CA THR A 50 18.78 46.26 -13.54
C THR A 50 18.66 45.19 -14.62
N LYS A 51 18.21 45.54 -15.82
CA LYS A 51 17.89 44.63 -16.92
C LYS A 51 19.12 43.90 -17.44
N ASP A 52 20.12 44.65 -17.93
CA ASP A 52 21.17 44.11 -18.77
C ASP A 52 22.28 43.41 -17.95
N ASN A 53 22.46 43.78 -16.71
CA ASN A 53 23.50 43.17 -15.87
C ASN A 53 22.93 42.20 -14.82
N ILE A 54 21.94 42.68 -14.02
CA ILE A 54 21.51 41.91 -12.86
C ILE A 54 20.48 40.83 -13.25
N LEU A 55 19.39 41.23 -13.89
CA LEU A 55 18.31 40.32 -14.25
C LEU A 55 18.70 39.35 -15.38
N PHE A 56 19.51 39.81 -16.35
CA PHE A 56 20.05 38.92 -17.38
C PHE A 56 20.83 37.75 -16.81
N ASN A 57 21.77 38.01 -15.88
CA ASN A 57 22.56 36.99 -15.25
C ASN A 57 21.74 36.10 -14.25
N GLY A 58 20.77 36.73 -13.57
CA GLY A 58 19.82 36.03 -12.73
C GLY A 58 18.90 35.12 -13.53
N GLY A 59 18.35 35.58 -14.64
CA GLY A 59 17.50 34.85 -15.55
C GLY A 59 18.21 33.63 -16.19
N LYS A 60 19.49 33.78 -16.58
CA LYS A 60 20.31 32.63 -17.02
C LYS A 60 20.47 31.57 -15.93
N ALA A 61 20.72 31.99 -14.69
CA ALA A 61 20.82 31.08 -13.57
C ALA A 61 19.46 30.38 -13.30
N LEU A 62 18.38 31.14 -13.25
CA LEU A 62 17.02 30.60 -13.07
C LEU A 62 16.69 29.56 -14.14
N SER A 63 16.92 29.89 -15.42
CA SER A 63 16.66 28.96 -16.54
C SER A 63 17.49 27.69 -16.43
N LYS A 64 18.76 27.80 -16.01
CA LYS A 64 19.61 26.61 -15.79
C LYS A 64 19.08 25.74 -14.65
N GLY A 65 18.68 26.35 -13.54
CA GLY A 65 18.08 25.61 -12.40
C GLY A 65 16.78 24.90 -12.78
N ILE A 66 15.91 25.56 -13.57
CA ILE A 66 14.67 24.95 -14.07
C ILE A 66 14.96 23.73 -14.95
N VAL A 67 15.94 23.82 -15.84
CA VAL A 67 16.35 22.68 -16.68
C VAL A 67 16.87 21.53 -15.81
N GLU A 68 17.65 21.82 -14.77
CA GLU A 68 18.14 20.81 -13.83
C GLU A 68 16.98 20.11 -13.08
N VAL A 69 16.04 20.87 -12.52
CA VAL A 69 14.85 20.32 -11.84
C VAL A 69 14.04 19.43 -12.79
N LYS A 70 13.78 19.92 -14.00
CA LYS A 70 13.03 19.15 -15.01
C LYS A 70 13.78 17.88 -15.45
N SER A 71 15.12 17.91 -15.52
CA SER A 71 15.92 16.75 -15.92
C SER A 71 16.03 15.68 -14.84
N GLN A 72 15.97 16.08 -13.57
CA GLN A 72 16.00 15.18 -12.42
C GLN A 72 14.63 14.57 -12.13
N TYR A 73 13.56 15.22 -12.56
CA TYR A 73 12.21 14.75 -12.34
C TYR A 73 11.93 13.47 -13.13
N LYS A 74 11.50 12.42 -12.43
CA LYS A 74 11.08 11.14 -13.02
C LYS A 74 9.56 11.06 -13.02
N ASP A 75 8.98 10.98 -14.23
CA ASP A 75 7.55 10.80 -14.40
C ASP A 75 7.10 9.42 -13.89
N ASN A 76 6.05 9.39 -13.06
CA ASN A 76 5.35 8.17 -12.70
C ASN A 76 4.19 7.96 -13.67
N PHE A 77 4.42 7.14 -14.70
CA PHE A 77 3.43 6.86 -15.74
C PHE A 77 2.28 5.96 -15.28
N TRP A 78 2.33 5.43 -14.06
CA TRP A 78 1.25 4.65 -13.44
C TRP A 78 0.15 5.52 -12.83
N GLU A 79 0.42 6.80 -12.63
CA GLU A 79 -0.50 7.80 -12.12
C GLU A 79 -0.74 8.90 -13.17
N ILE A 80 -1.76 9.75 -12.96
CA ILE A 80 -1.93 10.92 -13.83
C ILE A 80 -0.70 11.81 -13.67
N LEU A 81 -0.04 12.10 -14.78
CA LEU A 81 1.13 12.97 -14.77
C LEU A 81 0.74 14.38 -14.35
N PRO A 82 1.52 15.05 -13.49
CA PRO A 82 1.31 16.46 -13.21
C PRO A 82 1.64 17.31 -14.44
N VAL A 83 0.96 18.42 -14.60
CA VAL A 83 1.23 19.38 -15.69
C VAL A 83 2.66 19.90 -15.62
N GLU A 84 3.16 20.21 -14.43
CA GLU A 84 4.53 20.69 -14.19
C GLU A 84 5.43 19.60 -13.64
N ARG A 85 6.64 19.45 -14.19
CA ARG A 85 7.66 18.51 -13.73
C ARG A 85 8.47 19.11 -12.58
N MET A 86 8.02 18.88 -11.37
CA MET A 86 8.69 19.31 -10.14
C MET A 86 8.32 18.36 -9.00
N GLN A 87 9.30 17.74 -8.39
CA GLN A 87 9.12 16.93 -7.18
C GLN A 87 9.12 17.82 -5.95
N ILE A 88 8.16 17.61 -5.06
CA ILE A 88 8.13 18.20 -3.73
C ILE A 88 8.72 17.18 -2.76
N THR A 89 9.61 17.62 -1.88
CA THR A 89 10.16 16.82 -0.79
C THR A 89 9.67 17.39 0.54
N GLU A 90 9.13 16.53 1.40
CA GLU A 90 8.62 16.94 2.72
C GLU A 90 9.71 17.56 3.60
N ASP A 91 10.96 17.12 3.45
CA ASP A 91 12.12 17.65 4.17
C ASP A 91 12.45 19.12 3.85
N ASN A 92 11.88 19.69 2.78
CA ASN A 92 12.14 21.05 2.34
C ASN A 92 11.21 22.10 2.95
N LEU A 93 10.24 21.69 3.76
CA LEU A 93 9.37 22.59 4.52
C LEU A 93 10.10 23.28 5.69
N ALA A 94 11.27 22.77 6.10
CA ALA A 94 12.12 23.43 7.09
C ALA A 94 12.82 24.65 6.47
N ALA A 95 12.57 25.80 7.06
CA ALA A 95 12.91 27.12 6.56
C ALA A 95 14.41 27.32 6.23
N GLY A 96 14.71 27.84 5.06
CA GLY A 96 15.74 28.87 4.89
C GLY A 96 17.00 28.54 4.14
N THR A 97 17.32 27.34 3.71
CA THR A 97 18.53 27.05 2.92
C THR A 97 18.20 26.73 1.47
N ALA A 98 18.67 27.59 0.55
CA ALA A 98 18.60 27.33 -0.89
C ALA A 98 19.38 26.04 -1.22
N LYS A 99 18.69 25.02 -1.75
CA LYS A 99 19.31 23.73 -2.08
C LYS A 99 19.96 23.71 -3.48
N ASN A 100 19.55 24.62 -4.36
CA ASN A 100 20.10 24.72 -5.73
C ASN A 100 20.84 26.02 -5.92
N ALA A 101 22.16 25.92 -6.16
CA ALA A 101 23.04 27.07 -6.36
C ALA A 101 22.60 28.00 -7.51
N ASN A 102 21.86 27.51 -8.50
CA ASN A 102 21.32 28.30 -9.58
C ASN A 102 20.14 29.15 -9.13
N PHE A 103 19.26 28.64 -8.26
CA PHE A 103 18.14 29.40 -7.69
C PHE A 103 18.65 30.39 -6.65
N ASP A 104 19.62 30.03 -5.82
CA ASP A 104 20.28 30.94 -4.90
C ASP A 104 20.91 32.13 -5.66
N LYS A 105 21.63 31.85 -6.75
CA LYS A 105 22.20 32.91 -7.62
C LYS A 105 21.11 33.79 -8.23
N ALA A 106 19.98 33.22 -8.68
CA ALA A 106 18.88 33.99 -9.22
C ALA A 106 18.23 34.87 -8.13
N GLU A 107 18.01 34.33 -6.93
CA GLU A 107 17.51 35.08 -5.78
C GLU A 107 18.47 36.22 -5.36
N THR A 108 19.76 35.91 -5.21
CA THR A 108 20.78 36.93 -4.89
C THR A 108 20.79 38.06 -5.90
N LYS A 109 20.68 37.76 -7.21
CA LYS A 109 20.61 38.78 -8.26
C LYS A 109 19.31 39.58 -8.18
N SER A 110 18.15 38.93 -8.00
CA SER A 110 16.88 39.60 -7.83
C SER A 110 16.87 40.53 -6.61
N THR A 111 17.34 40.04 -5.49
CA THR A 111 17.45 40.83 -4.24
C THR A 111 18.41 42.02 -4.43
N LYS A 112 19.56 41.80 -5.10
CA LYS A 112 20.47 42.90 -5.43
C LYS A 112 19.84 43.97 -6.34
N ALA A 113 19.01 43.54 -7.32
CA ALA A 113 18.27 44.46 -8.17
C ALA A 113 17.30 45.31 -7.33
N ILE A 114 16.53 44.67 -6.47
CA ILE A 114 15.55 45.32 -5.59
C ILE A 114 16.24 46.28 -4.63
N GLN A 115 17.28 45.86 -3.93
CA GLN A 115 17.96 46.69 -2.94
C GLN A 115 18.68 47.88 -3.54
N LYS A 116 19.34 47.72 -4.71
CA LYS A 116 20.18 48.75 -5.28
C LYS A 116 19.47 49.69 -6.27
N HIS A 117 18.40 49.21 -6.88
CA HIS A 117 17.79 49.91 -8.02
C HIS A 117 16.27 50.15 -7.87
N SER A 118 15.65 49.75 -6.75
CA SER A 118 14.27 50.14 -6.47
C SER A 118 14.16 51.64 -6.25
N MET A 119 13.19 52.25 -6.89
CA MET A 119 12.90 53.68 -6.86
C MET A 119 11.48 53.89 -6.34
N ASN A 120 11.22 53.51 -5.09
CA ASN A 120 9.92 53.73 -4.46
C ASN A 120 9.81 55.20 -4.01
N ILE A 121 9.19 56.02 -4.85
CA ILE A 121 9.03 57.47 -4.63
C ILE A 121 7.54 57.78 -4.58
N GLY A 122 7.10 58.36 -3.45
CA GLY A 122 5.70 58.68 -3.22
C GLY A 122 4.79 57.45 -3.23
N GLY A 123 5.26 56.34 -2.65
CA GLY A 123 4.52 55.09 -2.56
C GLY A 123 4.39 54.29 -3.88
N SER A 124 5.01 54.79 -4.97
CA SER A 124 4.98 54.13 -6.29
C SER A 124 6.38 53.78 -6.76
N GLU A 125 6.58 52.57 -7.26
CA GLU A 125 7.83 52.11 -7.88
C GLU A 125 8.02 52.82 -9.24
N LYS A 126 9.17 53.47 -9.45
CA LYS A 126 9.49 54.20 -10.68
C LYS A 126 10.47 53.46 -11.59
N ASN A 127 11.16 52.43 -11.11
CA ASN A 127 11.98 51.57 -11.97
C ASN A 127 11.10 50.50 -12.63
N PRO A 128 10.92 50.55 -13.97
CA PRO A 128 10.02 49.64 -14.68
C PRO A 128 10.50 48.19 -14.71
N GLN A 129 11.71 47.89 -14.20
CA GLN A 129 12.24 46.52 -14.16
C GLN A 129 12.04 45.85 -12.81
N MET A 130 11.36 46.47 -11.85
CA MET A 130 11.18 45.90 -10.52
C MET A 130 10.14 44.78 -10.49
N ASP A 131 9.13 44.83 -11.36
CA ASP A 131 8.15 43.78 -11.54
C ASP A 131 8.81 42.47 -12.00
N GLU A 132 9.76 42.57 -12.97
CA GLU A 132 10.55 41.40 -13.43
C GLU A 132 11.52 40.90 -12.34
N ALA A 133 12.12 41.83 -11.54
CA ALA A 133 12.96 41.47 -10.42
C ALA A 133 12.20 40.64 -9.36
N TYR A 134 11.01 41.10 -8.97
CA TYR A 134 10.17 40.38 -8.02
C TYR A 134 9.57 39.09 -8.61
N LEU A 135 9.21 39.08 -9.90
CA LEU A 135 8.78 37.86 -10.59
C LEU A 135 9.89 36.81 -10.56
N MET A 136 11.13 37.18 -10.92
CA MET A 136 12.28 36.29 -10.90
C MET A 136 12.60 35.80 -9.46
N LEU A 137 12.50 36.68 -8.46
CA LEU A 137 12.63 36.34 -7.05
C LEU A 137 11.60 35.28 -6.63
N GLY A 138 10.34 35.51 -6.95
CA GLY A 138 9.26 34.57 -6.65
C GLY A 138 9.46 33.22 -7.34
N GLN A 139 9.85 33.20 -8.62
CA GLN A 139 10.15 31.98 -9.35
C GLN A 139 11.34 31.20 -8.76
N ALA A 140 12.44 31.90 -8.38
CA ALA A 140 13.59 31.27 -7.75
C ALA A 140 13.19 30.60 -6.44
N ARG A 141 12.42 31.28 -5.59
CA ARG A 141 11.92 30.75 -4.33
C ARG A 141 10.92 29.62 -4.51
N TYR A 142 10.06 29.69 -5.53
CA TYR A 142 9.11 28.63 -5.88
C TYR A 142 9.83 27.32 -6.23
N TYR A 143 10.81 27.36 -7.13
CA TYR A 143 11.56 26.18 -7.50
C TYR A 143 12.50 25.65 -6.39
N ASP A 144 12.87 26.53 -5.48
CA ASP A 144 13.60 26.16 -4.24
C ASP A 144 12.63 25.69 -3.12
N GLN A 145 11.35 25.52 -3.45
CA GLN A 145 10.27 25.03 -2.58
C GLN A 145 9.94 25.91 -1.36
N ARG A 146 10.35 27.16 -1.39
CA ARG A 146 10.01 28.18 -0.38
C ARG A 146 8.76 28.94 -0.84
N PHE A 147 7.59 28.26 -0.71
CA PHE A 147 6.34 28.73 -1.33
C PHE A 147 5.78 29.99 -0.69
N VAL A 148 5.82 30.14 0.63
CA VAL A 148 5.32 31.34 1.31
C VAL A 148 6.14 32.58 0.91
N PRO A 149 7.48 32.60 1.01
CA PRO A 149 8.29 33.70 0.50
C PRO A 149 8.16 33.96 -1.02
N ALA A 150 7.83 32.92 -1.81
CA ALA A 150 7.54 33.12 -3.24
C ALA A 150 6.21 33.86 -3.44
N LEU A 151 5.18 33.49 -2.66
CA LEU A 151 3.87 34.13 -2.67
C LEU A 151 3.96 35.62 -2.32
N ASP A 152 4.78 35.99 -1.35
CA ASP A 152 5.03 37.37 -0.96
C ASP A 152 5.61 38.18 -2.13
N ALA A 153 6.58 37.61 -2.86
CA ALA A 153 7.18 38.31 -4.02
C ALA A 153 6.16 38.51 -5.13
N PHE A 154 5.30 37.54 -5.42
CA PHE A 154 4.23 37.70 -6.42
C PHE A 154 3.18 38.71 -5.98
N ASN A 155 2.75 38.68 -4.73
CA ASN A 155 1.77 39.63 -4.17
C ASN A 155 2.31 41.06 -4.19
N TYR A 156 3.61 41.26 -4.00
CA TYR A 156 4.23 42.57 -4.12
C TYR A 156 4.00 43.17 -5.50
N VAL A 157 4.26 42.42 -6.58
CA VAL A 157 4.02 42.90 -7.98
C VAL A 157 2.55 43.21 -8.19
N LEU A 158 1.64 42.32 -7.73
CA LEU A 158 0.20 42.53 -7.90
C LEU A 158 -0.32 43.80 -7.22
N ASN A 159 0.28 44.16 -6.08
CA ASN A 159 -0.12 45.33 -5.30
C ASN A 159 0.57 46.62 -5.77
N LYS A 160 1.87 46.55 -6.11
CA LYS A 160 2.67 47.77 -6.43
C LYS A 160 2.77 48.07 -7.92
N SER A 161 2.61 47.04 -8.78
CA SER A 161 2.74 47.20 -10.25
C SER A 161 1.52 46.62 -11.00
N PRO A 162 0.29 47.04 -10.71
CA PRO A 162 -0.93 46.44 -11.29
C PRO A 162 -1.06 46.66 -12.82
N LYS A 163 -0.30 47.59 -13.38
CA LYS A 163 -0.25 47.90 -14.82
C LYS A 163 0.95 47.22 -15.52
N SER A 164 1.70 46.35 -14.84
CA SER A 164 2.82 45.63 -15.44
C SER A 164 2.39 44.78 -16.64
N ASP A 165 3.24 44.71 -17.66
CA ASP A 165 3.07 43.78 -18.80
C ASP A 165 3.21 42.30 -18.38
N LYS A 166 3.81 42.04 -17.25
CA LYS A 166 3.96 40.70 -16.63
C LYS A 166 2.81 40.32 -15.71
N ILE A 167 1.79 41.17 -15.53
CA ILE A 167 0.75 40.98 -14.51
C ILE A 167 0.03 39.63 -14.62
N TYR A 168 -0.26 39.17 -15.84
CA TYR A 168 -0.92 37.88 -16.06
C TYR A 168 0.00 36.74 -15.72
N ILE A 169 1.31 36.83 -16.01
CA ILE A 169 2.31 35.85 -15.68
C ILE A 169 2.42 35.73 -14.15
N VAL A 170 2.51 36.88 -13.45
CA VAL A 170 2.59 36.91 -11.98
C VAL A 170 1.33 36.28 -11.34
N LYS A 171 0.13 36.58 -11.86
CA LYS A 171 -1.12 35.93 -11.42
C LYS A 171 -1.06 34.42 -11.56
N ILE A 172 -0.55 33.89 -12.68
CA ILE A 172 -0.40 32.44 -12.90
C ILE A 172 0.57 31.84 -11.88
N TRP A 173 1.74 32.49 -11.67
CA TRP A 173 2.72 32.00 -10.69
C TRP A 173 2.21 32.03 -9.26
N ARG A 174 1.43 33.06 -8.90
CA ARG A 174 0.77 33.09 -7.59
C ARG A 174 -0.15 31.88 -7.40
N GLU A 175 -0.97 31.55 -8.40
CA GLU A 175 -1.90 30.42 -8.30
C GLU A 175 -1.16 29.08 -8.35
N LYS A 176 -0.07 28.95 -9.11
CA LYS A 176 0.81 27.78 -9.00
C LYS A 176 1.33 27.61 -7.56
N THR A 177 1.69 28.70 -6.92
CA THR A 177 2.17 28.68 -5.53
C THR A 177 1.04 28.36 -4.56
N ASN A 178 -0.16 28.87 -4.76
CA ASN A 178 -1.35 28.53 -3.97
C ASN A 178 -1.65 27.03 -4.03
N MET A 179 -1.55 26.40 -5.20
CA MET A 179 -1.74 24.95 -5.35
C MET A 179 -0.66 24.15 -4.59
N ARG A 180 0.58 24.66 -4.48
CA ARG A 180 1.63 24.02 -3.67
C ARG A 180 1.40 24.15 -2.16
N LEU A 181 0.50 25.03 -1.75
CA LEU A 181 0.03 25.26 -0.38
C LEU A 181 -1.37 24.66 -0.15
N ASP A 182 -1.78 23.70 -1.00
CA ASP A 182 -3.08 23.00 -0.96
C ASP A 182 -4.31 23.91 -1.09
N ASN A 183 -4.15 25.11 -1.66
CA ASN A 183 -5.23 26.06 -1.90
C ASN A 183 -5.80 25.92 -3.32
N ASP A 184 -6.10 24.71 -3.78
CA ASP A 184 -6.55 24.42 -5.15
C ASP A 184 -7.88 25.10 -5.50
N ALA A 185 -8.84 25.12 -4.60
CA ALA A 185 -10.14 25.78 -4.83
C ALA A 185 -9.99 27.32 -5.04
N LEU A 186 -9.07 27.94 -4.29
CA LEU A 186 -8.73 29.35 -4.47
C LEU A 186 -8.07 29.57 -5.83
N ALA A 187 -7.16 28.69 -6.23
CA ALA A 187 -6.50 28.75 -7.53
C ALA A 187 -7.51 28.63 -8.68
N VAL A 188 -8.48 27.72 -8.59
CA VAL A 188 -9.58 27.59 -9.57
C VAL A 188 -10.36 28.90 -9.70
N LYS A 189 -10.79 29.49 -8.57
CA LYS A 189 -11.53 30.75 -8.55
C LYS A 189 -10.74 31.88 -9.24
N ASN A 190 -9.48 32.03 -8.86
CA ASN A 190 -8.63 33.13 -9.35
C ASN A 190 -8.24 32.97 -10.83
N LEU A 191 -7.88 31.75 -11.26
CA LEU A 191 -7.54 31.42 -12.65
C LEU A 191 -8.74 31.55 -13.57
N THR A 192 -9.94 31.17 -13.11
CA THR A 192 -11.17 31.34 -13.87
C THR A 192 -11.48 32.84 -14.09
N LYS A 193 -11.24 33.69 -13.07
CA LYS A 193 -11.33 35.15 -13.20
C LYS A 193 -10.27 35.67 -14.17
N LEU A 194 -9.01 35.22 -14.02
CA LEU A 194 -7.90 35.62 -14.89
C LEU A 194 -8.17 35.32 -16.37
N LEU A 195 -8.72 34.15 -16.69
CA LEU A 195 -9.03 33.75 -18.06
C LEU A 195 -10.11 34.66 -18.73
N LYS A 196 -10.98 35.29 -17.93
CA LYS A 196 -11.92 36.31 -18.43
C LYS A 196 -11.24 37.66 -18.73
N GLU A 197 -10.13 37.97 -18.04
CA GLU A 197 -9.35 39.19 -18.22
C GLU A 197 -8.41 39.12 -19.42
N ILE A 198 -7.88 37.91 -19.77
CA ILE A 198 -6.94 37.70 -20.87
C ILE A 198 -7.68 37.80 -22.22
N LYS A 199 -7.41 38.83 -23.00
CA LYS A 199 -8.02 39.06 -24.32
C LYS A 199 -7.29 38.36 -25.47
N PHE A 200 -6.02 37.93 -25.28
CA PHE A 200 -5.18 37.34 -26.33
C PHE A 200 -4.93 35.85 -26.07
N LYS A 201 -4.86 35.09 -27.15
CA LYS A 201 -4.70 33.63 -27.12
C LYS A 201 -3.25 33.25 -27.49
N ASN A 202 -2.33 33.42 -26.54
CA ASN A 202 -0.90 33.13 -26.68
C ASN A 202 -0.44 32.13 -25.63
N GLN A 203 0.90 32.02 -25.42
CA GLN A 203 1.49 31.14 -24.43
C GLN A 203 0.96 31.40 -23.00
N VAL A 204 0.78 32.67 -22.60
CA VAL A 204 0.24 33.02 -21.28
C VAL A 204 -1.18 32.49 -21.08
N PHE A 205 -1.99 32.53 -22.13
CA PHE A 205 -3.34 31.96 -22.12
C PHE A 205 -3.27 30.40 -22.00
N ALA A 206 -2.32 29.77 -22.68
CA ALA A 206 -2.08 28.34 -22.58
C ALA A 206 -1.65 27.97 -21.16
N ASP A 207 -0.69 28.68 -20.57
CA ASP A 207 -0.18 28.47 -19.22
C ASP A 207 -1.27 28.62 -18.15
N ALA A 208 -2.15 29.63 -18.28
CA ALA A 208 -3.28 29.83 -17.37
C ALA A 208 -4.27 28.65 -17.44
N ASN A 209 -4.60 28.14 -18.65
CA ASN A 209 -5.46 26.99 -18.80
C ASN A 209 -4.79 25.68 -18.30
N ALA A 210 -3.49 25.50 -18.54
CA ALA A 210 -2.73 24.35 -18.06
C ALA A 210 -2.67 24.33 -16.53
N THR A 211 -2.43 25.49 -15.90
CA THR A 211 -2.42 25.64 -14.44
C THR A 211 -3.82 25.37 -13.84
N LEU A 212 -4.87 25.88 -14.49
CA LEU A 212 -6.24 25.58 -14.07
C LEU A 212 -6.61 24.10 -14.23
N ALA A 213 -6.13 23.45 -15.29
CA ALA A 213 -6.31 22.01 -15.47
C ALA A 213 -5.64 21.22 -14.33
N GLN A 214 -4.43 21.63 -13.90
CA GLN A 214 -3.78 21.01 -12.74
C GLN A 214 -4.60 21.18 -11.46
N ALA A 215 -5.14 22.37 -11.20
CA ALA A 215 -6.00 22.59 -10.03
C ALA A 215 -7.24 21.67 -10.04
N PHE A 216 -7.86 21.48 -11.21
CA PHE A 216 -8.97 20.54 -11.37
C PHE A 216 -8.54 19.07 -11.19
N ILE A 217 -7.35 18.68 -11.64
CA ILE A 217 -6.81 17.34 -11.39
C ILE A 217 -6.64 17.11 -9.88
N ASN A 218 -6.10 18.10 -9.15
CA ASN A 218 -5.92 18.01 -7.70
C ASN A 218 -7.28 17.83 -6.98
N LEU A 219 -8.31 18.55 -7.44
CA LEU A 219 -9.68 18.46 -6.92
C LEU A 219 -10.49 17.26 -7.46
N GLN A 220 -9.88 16.39 -8.28
CA GLN A 220 -10.52 15.23 -8.91
C GLN A 220 -11.65 15.58 -9.91
N GLU A 221 -11.75 16.83 -10.35
CA GLU A 221 -12.69 17.29 -11.37
C GLU A 221 -12.14 17.03 -12.79
N LYS A 222 -12.19 15.77 -13.21
CA LYS A 222 -11.50 15.28 -14.42
C LYS A 222 -12.05 15.87 -15.72
N ASP A 223 -13.37 16.03 -15.84
CA ASP A 223 -14.01 16.62 -17.03
C ASP A 223 -13.61 18.08 -17.22
N SER A 224 -13.60 18.86 -16.12
CA SER A 224 -13.13 20.24 -16.10
C SER A 224 -11.65 20.32 -16.49
N ALA A 225 -10.82 19.41 -15.98
CA ALA A 225 -9.40 19.32 -16.33
C ALA A 225 -9.20 19.05 -17.85
N VAL A 226 -9.95 18.09 -18.42
CA VAL A 226 -9.92 17.78 -19.86
C VAL A 226 -10.26 19.01 -20.69
N ALA A 227 -11.33 19.73 -20.33
CA ALA A 227 -11.75 20.92 -21.06
C ALA A 227 -10.65 21.99 -21.11
N LYS A 228 -9.98 22.24 -19.99
CA LYS A 228 -8.90 23.26 -19.90
C LYS A 228 -7.61 22.80 -20.57
N LEU A 229 -7.26 21.52 -20.42
CA LEU A 229 -6.05 20.97 -21.02
C LEU A 229 -6.12 20.93 -22.56
N LYS A 230 -7.31 20.67 -23.13
CA LYS A 230 -7.55 20.83 -24.60
C LYS A 230 -7.23 22.24 -25.08
N ILE A 231 -7.64 23.24 -24.32
CA ILE A 231 -7.36 24.64 -24.66
C ILE A 231 -5.86 24.94 -24.53
N ALA A 232 -5.24 24.52 -23.42
CA ALA A 232 -3.80 24.70 -23.21
C ALA A 232 -2.99 24.08 -24.36
N LYS A 233 -3.29 22.83 -24.74
CA LYS A 233 -2.65 22.13 -25.86
C LYS A 233 -2.74 22.89 -27.18
N LYS A 234 -3.89 23.55 -27.45
CA LYS A 234 -4.12 24.28 -28.70
C LYS A 234 -3.26 25.54 -28.82
N PHE A 235 -2.97 26.19 -27.70
CA PHE A 235 -2.34 27.53 -27.74
C PHE A 235 -0.87 27.53 -27.24
N THR A 236 -0.37 26.43 -26.68
CA THR A 236 1.05 26.34 -26.35
C THR A 236 1.93 26.24 -27.58
N LYS A 237 3.08 26.91 -27.54
CA LYS A 237 4.12 26.86 -28.59
C LYS A 237 5.15 25.74 -28.32
N SER A 238 5.17 25.19 -27.12
CA SER A 238 6.12 24.17 -26.68
C SER A 238 5.70 22.77 -27.15
N LYS A 239 6.52 22.13 -27.96
CA LYS A 239 6.29 20.73 -28.39
C LYS A 239 6.34 19.75 -27.23
N GLU A 240 7.17 20.02 -26.23
CA GLU A 240 7.22 19.26 -25.00
C GLU A 240 5.87 19.29 -24.26
N GLU A 241 5.29 20.49 -24.09
CA GLU A 241 3.98 20.66 -23.45
C GLU A 241 2.87 19.99 -24.27
N VAL A 242 2.88 20.13 -25.60
CA VAL A 242 1.91 19.44 -26.47
C VAL A 242 1.95 17.92 -26.25
N SER A 243 3.14 17.32 -26.18
CA SER A 243 3.26 15.89 -25.95
C SER A 243 2.77 15.48 -24.57
N ARG A 244 3.16 16.24 -23.53
CA ARG A 244 2.74 15.99 -22.15
C ARG A 244 1.24 16.16 -21.96
N TYR A 245 0.65 17.24 -22.52
CA TYR A 245 -0.79 17.48 -22.41
C TYR A 245 -1.61 16.44 -23.16
N ASN A 246 -1.17 15.95 -24.32
CA ASN A 246 -1.82 14.83 -25.00
C ASN A 246 -1.75 13.55 -24.15
N TYR A 247 -0.62 13.29 -23.51
CA TYR A 247 -0.49 12.10 -22.68
C TYR A 247 -1.42 12.18 -21.46
N ILE A 248 -1.45 13.32 -20.74
CA ILE A 248 -2.35 13.56 -19.60
C ILE A 248 -3.82 13.46 -20.04
N LEU A 249 -4.17 14.01 -21.21
CA LEU A 249 -5.52 13.87 -21.77
C LEU A 249 -5.89 12.40 -22.00
N GLY A 250 -4.94 11.57 -22.50
CA GLY A 250 -5.14 10.14 -22.62
C GLY A 250 -5.47 9.48 -21.28
N GLN A 251 -4.68 9.77 -20.24
CA GLN A 251 -4.90 9.26 -18.89
C GLN A 251 -6.24 9.71 -18.28
N LEU A 252 -6.60 10.98 -18.44
CA LEU A 252 -7.88 11.51 -17.97
C LEU A 252 -9.06 10.83 -18.66
N TYR A 253 -8.99 10.67 -19.99
CA TYR A 253 -10.03 9.96 -20.74
C TYR A 253 -10.17 8.49 -20.35
N GLU A 254 -9.07 7.79 -20.06
CA GLU A 254 -9.13 6.42 -19.54
C GLU A 254 -9.89 6.36 -18.22
N GLN A 255 -9.58 7.28 -17.29
CA GLN A 255 -10.26 7.33 -15.99
C GLN A 255 -11.75 7.72 -16.09
N LEU A 256 -12.13 8.46 -17.13
CA LEU A 256 -13.51 8.82 -17.45
C LEU A 256 -14.23 7.74 -18.28
N GLY A 257 -13.52 6.68 -18.71
CA GLY A 257 -14.11 5.59 -19.50
C GLY A 257 -14.21 5.87 -21.01
N TYR A 258 -13.69 6.99 -21.51
CA TYR A 258 -13.71 7.38 -22.94
C TYR A 258 -12.54 6.76 -23.70
N LYS A 259 -12.60 5.45 -23.95
CA LYS A 259 -11.49 4.67 -24.55
C LYS A 259 -11.02 5.20 -25.88
N ASP A 260 -11.93 5.55 -26.80
CA ASP A 260 -11.57 6.06 -28.14
C ASP A 260 -10.84 7.40 -28.05
N SER A 261 -11.31 8.30 -27.17
CA SER A 261 -10.65 9.60 -26.96
C SER A 261 -9.29 9.45 -26.31
N ALA A 262 -9.13 8.47 -25.43
CA ALA A 262 -7.86 8.12 -24.83
C ALA A 262 -6.88 7.59 -25.89
N PHE A 263 -7.34 6.64 -26.73
CA PHE A 263 -6.55 6.08 -27.83
C PHE A 263 -6.05 7.16 -28.81
N VAL A 264 -6.95 8.04 -29.23
CA VAL A 264 -6.59 9.19 -30.13
C VAL A 264 -5.59 10.12 -29.45
N SER A 265 -5.75 10.38 -28.15
CA SER A 265 -4.82 11.26 -27.41
C SER A 265 -3.41 10.66 -27.36
N TYR A 266 -3.29 9.35 -27.11
CA TYR A 266 -2.01 8.65 -27.17
C TYR A 266 -1.45 8.56 -28.60
N GLN A 267 -2.32 8.37 -29.60
CA GLN A 267 -1.88 8.37 -31.00
C GLN A 267 -1.28 9.72 -31.38
N ASN A 268 -1.88 10.82 -30.94
CA ASN A 268 -1.30 12.17 -31.17
C ASN A 268 0.11 12.32 -30.56
N VAL A 269 0.42 11.64 -29.45
CA VAL A 269 1.79 11.63 -28.88
C VAL A 269 2.74 10.83 -29.79
N ILE A 270 2.29 9.66 -30.26
CA ILE A 270 3.08 8.78 -31.13
C ILE A 270 3.41 9.49 -32.45
N ASP A 271 2.44 10.17 -33.06
CA ASP A 271 2.58 10.89 -34.34
C ASP A 271 3.49 12.12 -34.24
N MET A 272 3.81 12.58 -33.03
CA MET A 272 4.81 13.62 -32.86
C MET A 272 6.24 13.15 -33.16
N HIS A 273 6.49 11.84 -33.21
CA HIS A 273 7.79 11.24 -33.49
C HIS A 273 8.91 11.89 -32.64
N ARG A 274 10.02 12.30 -33.24
CA ARG A 274 11.14 12.95 -32.52
C ARG A 274 10.83 14.33 -31.88
N LYS A 275 9.63 14.89 -32.14
CA LYS A 275 9.17 16.15 -31.49
C LYS A 275 8.67 15.91 -30.07
N ALA A 276 8.33 14.68 -29.69
CA ALA A 276 8.01 14.28 -28.33
C ALA A 276 9.19 13.55 -27.70
N ALA A 277 9.37 13.68 -26.39
CA ALA A 277 10.36 12.89 -25.67
C ALA A 277 10.02 11.40 -25.77
N ARG A 278 11.03 10.56 -26.00
CA ARG A 278 10.84 9.14 -26.30
C ARG A 278 10.03 8.41 -25.23
N GLN A 279 10.20 8.77 -23.95
CA GLN A 279 9.42 8.19 -22.85
C GLN A 279 7.91 8.33 -23.06
N TYR A 280 7.40 9.47 -23.50
CA TYR A 280 5.95 9.65 -23.76
C TYR A 280 5.47 8.76 -24.92
N ILE A 281 6.27 8.63 -25.97
CA ILE A 281 5.92 7.78 -27.12
C ILE A 281 5.81 6.32 -26.68
N ILE A 282 6.80 5.82 -25.94
CA ILE A 282 6.79 4.42 -25.50
C ILE A 282 5.63 4.16 -24.54
N HIS A 283 5.43 5.02 -23.55
CA HIS A 283 4.29 4.84 -22.65
C HIS A 283 2.93 5.04 -23.34
N ALA A 284 2.84 5.87 -24.39
CA ALA A 284 1.63 5.95 -25.21
C ALA A 284 1.34 4.64 -25.95
N HIS A 285 2.37 3.97 -26.48
CA HIS A 285 2.22 2.62 -27.05
C HIS A 285 1.76 1.60 -26.01
N ILE A 286 2.29 1.68 -24.77
CA ILE A 286 1.90 0.80 -23.66
C ILE A 286 0.42 1.00 -23.30
N GLN A 287 -0.02 2.25 -23.17
CA GLN A 287 -1.42 2.54 -22.85
C GLN A 287 -2.39 2.12 -23.97
N GLN A 288 -2.02 2.32 -25.23
CA GLN A 288 -2.81 1.77 -26.35
C GLN A 288 -2.89 0.24 -26.31
N ALA A 289 -1.81 -0.43 -25.91
CA ALA A 289 -1.81 -1.89 -25.76
C ALA A 289 -2.70 -2.39 -24.62
N SER A 290 -2.89 -1.61 -23.57
CA SER A 290 -3.82 -1.95 -22.47
C SER A 290 -5.28 -2.04 -22.95
N GLN A 291 -5.61 -1.32 -24.02
CA GLN A 291 -6.93 -1.26 -24.66
C GLN A 291 -7.11 -2.30 -25.78
N PHE A 292 -6.11 -3.17 -26.03
CA PHE A 292 -6.17 -4.18 -27.09
C PHE A 292 -7.31 -5.19 -26.85
N ASP A 293 -8.14 -5.39 -27.88
CA ASP A 293 -9.21 -6.40 -27.84
C ASP A 293 -8.63 -7.78 -28.16
N TYR A 294 -8.52 -8.62 -27.14
CA TYR A 294 -7.96 -9.98 -27.27
C TYR A 294 -8.88 -10.96 -28.03
N GLN A 295 -10.15 -10.62 -28.24
CA GLN A 295 -11.09 -11.48 -28.99
C GLN A 295 -11.11 -11.15 -30.48
N LYS A 296 -11.05 -9.87 -30.85
CA LYS A 296 -11.20 -9.38 -32.21
C LYS A 296 -9.95 -8.75 -32.80
N GLY A 297 -8.97 -8.39 -31.97
CA GLY A 297 -7.77 -7.66 -32.36
C GLY A 297 -6.79 -8.54 -33.13
N ASP A 298 -6.07 -7.94 -34.08
CA ASP A 298 -5.00 -8.62 -34.86
C ASP A 298 -3.76 -8.81 -33.97
N THR A 299 -3.62 -10.04 -33.46
CA THR A 299 -2.50 -10.46 -32.63
C THR A 299 -1.17 -10.48 -33.37
N VAL A 300 -1.17 -10.73 -34.68
CA VAL A 300 0.04 -10.77 -35.52
C VAL A 300 0.58 -9.37 -35.73
N ALA A 301 -0.29 -8.42 -36.08
CA ALA A 301 0.08 -7.02 -36.21
C ALA A 301 0.59 -6.44 -34.91
N PHE A 302 -0.06 -6.78 -33.76
CA PHE A 302 0.40 -6.39 -32.44
C PHE A 302 1.83 -6.88 -32.16
N LEU A 303 2.09 -8.16 -32.35
CA LEU A 303 3.41 -8.74 -32.13
C LEU A 303 4.47 -8.16 -33.06
N LYS A 304 4.15 -7.93 -34.35
CA LYS A 304 5.05 -7.25 -35.27
C LYS A 304 5.42 -5.87 -34.76
N LYS A 305 4.42 -5.04 -34.40
CA LYS A 305 4.62 -3.69 -33.85
C LYS A 305 5.54 -3.71 -32.64
N TYR A 306 5.30 -4.62 -31.67
CA TYR A 306 6.12 -4.68 -30.46
C TYR A 306 7.52 -5.24 -30.71
N ASN A 307 7.68 -6.19 -31.63
CA ASN A 307 8.99 -6.66 -32.05
C ASN A 307 9.81 -5.54 -32.74
N ASP A 308 9.18 -4.69 -33.53
CA ASP A 308 9.86 -3.55 -34.14
C ASP A 308 10.26 -2.51 -33.11
N LEU A 309 9.38 -2.24 -32.08
CA LEU A 309 9.73 -1.39 -30.94
C LEU A 309 10.93 -1.93 -30.14
N LEU A 310 11.02 -3.26 -29.94
CA LEU A 310 12.14 -3.90 -29.23
C LEU A 310 13.45 -3.83 -30.01
N LYS A 311 13.42 -3.84 -31.36
CA LYS A 311 14.60 -3.77 -32.22
C LYS A 311 15.15 -2.34 -32.36
N ASP A 312 14.31 -1.34 -32.21
CA ASP A 312 14.70 0.07 -32.31
C ASP A 312 15.72 0.45 -31.24
N ARG A 313 16.87 0.95 -31.65
CA ARG A 313 17.97 1.33 -30.76
C ARG A 313 17.61 2.48 -29.82
N GLU A 314 16.74 3.39 -30.23
CA GLU A 314 16.28 4.51 -29.42
C GLU A 314 15.44 4.03 -28.22
N ASN A 315 14.89 2.82 -28.28
CA ASN A 315 14.06 2.23 -27.20
C ASN A 315 14.86 1.43 -26.17
N ARG A 316 16.19 1.32 -26.29
CA ARG A 316 17.01 0.56 -25.33
C ARG A 316 16.78 0.93 -23.86
N PRO A 317 16.57 2.23 -23.50
CA PRO A 317 16.28 2.61 -22.10
C PRO A 317 14.92 2.14 -21.59
N PHE A 318 14.02 1.70 -22.48
CA PHE A 318 12.62 1.35 -22.18
C PHE A 318 12.31 -0.13 -22.46
N LEU A 319 13.34 -0.97 -22.63
CA LEU A 319 13.14 -2.39 -22.88
C LEU A 319 12.49 -3.12 -21.69
N ASP A 320 12.65 -2.61 -20.50
CA ASP A 320 11.99 -3.10 -19.29
C ASP A 320 10.46 -3.07 -19.42
N ILE A 321 9.88 -1.90 -19.69
CA ILE A 321 8.43 -1.74 -19.83
C ILE A 321 7.89 -2.39 -21.11
N LEU A 322 8.67 -2.43 -22.21
CA LEU A 322 8.26 -3.10 -23.44
C LEU A 322 8.17 -4.63 -23.28
N HIS A 323 9.14 -5.24 -22.59
CA HIS A 323 9.08 -6.67 -22.24
C HIS A 323 7.93 -6.94 -21.26
N HIS A 324 7.69 -6.07 -20.29
CA HIS A 324 6.55 -6.20 -19.38
C HIS A 324 5.23 -6.24 -20.14
N GLN A 325 5.00 -5.30 -21.06
CA GLN A 325 3.78 -5.25 -21.87
C GLN A 325 3.62 -6.48 -22.77
N LEU A 326 4.72 -6.95 -23.35
CA LEU A 326 4.69 -8.18 -24.14
C LEU A 326 4.38 -9.39 -23.25
N GLY A 327 4.87 -9.40 -22.01
CA GLY A 327 4.51 -10.38 -20.99
C GLY A 327 3.01 -10.42 -20.72
N ILE A 328 2.39 -9.26 -20.49
CA ILE A 328 0.92 -9.13 -20.32
C ILE A 328 0.19 -9.67 -21.56
N PHE A 329 0.62 -9.29 -22.74
CA PHE A 329 0.01 -9.78 -23.99
C PHE A 329 0.08 -11.30 -24.09
N ARG A 330 1.24 -11.90 -23.81
CA ARG A 330 1.43 -13.37 -23.85
C ARG A 330 0.59 -14.07 -22.79
N GLU A 331 0.45 -13.49 -21.62
CA GLU A 331 -0.41 -14.02 -20.55
C GLU A 331 -1.88 -14.00 -20.96
N LYS A 332 -2.37 -12.87 -21.46
CA LYS A 332 -3.75 -12.70 -21.95
C LYS A 332 -4.07 -13.59 -23.16
N THR A 333 -3.09 -13.91 -23.98
CA THR A 333 -3.20 -14.90 -25.07
C THR A 333 -2.91 -16.35 -24.62
N ASN A 334 -2.95 -16.60 -23.30
CA ASN A 334 -2.81 -17.91 -22.65
C ASN A 334 -1.46 -18.61 -22.87
N ASN A 335 -0.41 -17.89 -23.27
CA ASN A 335 0.94 -18.42 -23.43
C ASN A 335 1.80 -18.10 -22.21
N ARG A 336 1.52 -18.77 -21.09
CA ARG A 336 2.21 -18.55 -19.81
C ARG A 336 3.71 -18.77 -19.85
N THR A 337 4.18 -19.70 -20.69
CA THR A 337 5.62 -19.97 -20.81
C THR A 337 6.38 -18.78 -21.40
N LEU A 338 5.87 -18.19 -22.48
CA LEU A 338 6.45 -16.99 -23.07
C LEU A 338 6.23 -15.77 -22.16
N ALA A 339 5.06 -15.65 -21.52
CA ALA A 339 4.82 -14.58 -20.55
C ALA A 339 5.88 -14.55 -19.44
N LYS A 340 6.16 -15.70 -18.80
CA LYS A 340 7.24 -15.80 -17.79
C LYS A 340 8.61 -15.40 -18.36
N LYS A 341 8.91 -15.76 -19.60
CA LYS A 341 10.16 -15.37 -20.28
C LYS A 341 10.25 -13.85 -20.42
N GLU A 342 9.17 -13.20 -20.87
CA GLU A 342 9.14 -11.76 -21.09
C GLU A 342 9.22 -10.98 -19.75
N TYR A 343 8.47 -11.38 -18.71
CA TYR A 343 8.59 -10.76 -17.38
C TYR A 343 10.01 -10.88 -16.81
N ASN A 344 10.66 -12.03 -16.97
CA ASN A 344 12.05 -12.21 -16.57
C ASN A 344 13.04 -11.37 -17.42
N LEU A 345 12.77 -11.15 -18.71
CA LEU A 345 13.55 -10.24 -19.54
C LEU A 345 13.39 -8.79 -19.08
N SER A 346 12.15 -8.37 -18.71
CA SER A 346 11.88 -7.07 -18.10
C SER A 346 12.69 -6.87 -16.82
N LEU A 347 12.64 -7.83 -15.89
CA LEU A 347 13.36 -7.78 -14.60
C LEU A 347 14.90 -7.74 -14.75
N ARG A 348 15.45 -8.30 -15.83
CA ARG A 348 16.89 -8.24 -16.12
C ARG A 348 17.37 -6.88 -16.59
N LYS A 349 16.47 -5.99 -16.99
CA LYS A 349 16.83 -4.62 -17.37
C LYS A 349 16.97 -3.77 -16.11
N LYS A 350 17.96 -2.87 -16.14
CA LYS A 350 18.11 -1.91 -15.03
C LYS A 350 16.99 -0.87 -15.13
N THR A 351 16.10 -0.89 -14.17
CA THR A 351 15.03 0.11 -14.04
C THR A 351 15.03 0.68 -12.63
N SER A 352 14.61 1.93 -12.50
CA SER A 352 14.34 2.57 -11.22
C SER A 352 12.84 2.60 -10.89
N ASP A 353 12.01 2.04 -11.78
CA ASP A 353 10.56 1.95 -11.59
C ASP A 353 10.25 0.74 -10.69
N THR A 354 10.10 1.02 -9.39
CA THR A 354 9.79 0.00 -8.39
C THR A 354 8.44 -0.64 -8.61
N TYR A 355 7.46 0.12 -9.15
CA TYR A 355 6.14 -0.42 -9.43
C TYR A 355 6.15 -1.39 -10.64
N LEU A 356 6.94 -1.11 -11.66
CA LEU A 356 7.17 -2.03 -12.78
C LEU A 356 7.78 -3.35 -12.29
N ILE A 357 8.78 -3.26 -11.39
CA ILE A 357 9.40 -4.44 -10.78
C ILE A 357 8.36 -5.22 -9.98
N ALA A 358 7.59 -4.55 -9.12
CA ALA A 358 6.50 -5.16 -8.35
C ALA A 358 5.49 -5.85 -9.25
N SER A 359 5.07 -5.19 -10.33
CA SER A 359 4.09 -5.73 -11.29
C SER A 359 4.60 -6.99 -11.99
N ASN A 360 5.88 -7.04 -12.39
CA ASN A 360 6.49 -8.23 -12.96
C ASN A 360 6.50 -9.40 -11.94
N TYR A 361 6.90 -9.15 -10.69
CA TYR A 361 6.91 -10.17 -9.65
C TYR A 361 5.50 -10.66 -9.33
N ARG A 362 4.51 -9.76 -9.22
CA ARG A 362 3.11 -10.11 -9.00
C ARG A 362 2.58 -11.01 -10.12
N ASN A 363 2.80 -10.63 -11.38
CA ASN A 363 2.32 -11.41 -12.53
C ASN A 363 2.99 -12.79 -12.60
N LEU A 364 4.29 -12.89 -12.28
CA LEU A 364 4.97 -14.17 -12.15
C LEU A 364 4.39 -15.00 -10.99
N ALA A 365 4.10 -14.38 -9.84
CA ALA A 365 3.49 -15.04 -8.70
C ALA A 365 2.10 -15.61 -9.06
N ASP A 366 1.26 -14.80 -9.73
CA ASP A 366 -0.07 -15.22 -10.17
C ASP A 366 0.00 -16.39 -11.16
N ILE A 367 0.94 -16.37 -12.12
CA ILE A 367 1.16 -17.50 -13.04
C ILE A 367 1.58 -18.76 -12.29
N TYR A 368 2.53 -18.66 -11.35
CA TYR A 368 2.95 -19.81 -10.57
C TYR A 368 1.85 -20.33 -9.62
N PHE A 369 1.02 -19.45 -9.11
CA PHE A 369 -0.16 -19.81 -8.33
C PHE A 369 -1.15 -20.65 -9.18
N ILE A 370 -1.50 -20.19 -10.38
CA ILE A 370 -2.38 -20.91 -11.30
C ILE A 370 -1.77 -22.28 -11.73
N GLU A 371 -0.43 -22.35 -11.82
CA GLU A 371 0.29 -23.61 -12.07
C GLU A 371 0.41 -24.52 -10.84
N SER A 372 -0.24 -24.19 -9.72
CA SER A 372 -0.17 -24.91 -8.43
C SER A 372 1.26 -25.01 -7.87
N LYS A 373 2.15 -24.11 -8.24
CA LYS A 373 3.52 -24.04 -7.71
C LYS A 373 3.60 -23.03 -6.56
N PHE A 374 2.89 -23.32 -5.47
CA PHE A 374 2.60 -22.40 -4.39
C PHE A 374 3.83 -21.83 -3.69
N VAL A 375 4.86 -22.64 -3.45
CA VAL A 375 6.14 -22.18 -2.87
C VAL A 375 6.79 -21.12 -3.73
N LYS A 376 6.82 -21.31 -5.07
CA LYS A 376 7.36 -20.31 -5.99
C LYS A 376 6.50 -19.05 -6.04
N ALA A 377 5.17 -19.24 -6.05
CA ALA A 377 4.23 -18.12 -5.99
C ALA A 377 4.45 -17.27 -4.74
N GLY A 378 4.58 -17.91 -3.56
CA GLY A 378 4.88 -17.24 -2.29
C GLY A 378 6.14 -16.39 -2.36
N ASN A 379 7.25 -16.96 -2.84
CA ASN A 379 8.52 -16.24 -2.98
C ASN A 379 8.42 -15.01 -3.91
N TYR A 380 7.63 -15.10 -4.97
CA TYR A 380 7.40 -13.95 -5.87
C TYR A 380 6.45 -12.92 -5.27
N TYR A 381 5.43 -13.32 -4.46
CA TYR A 381 4.63 -12.35 -3.70
C TYR A 381 5.47 -11.63 -2.65
N ASP A 382 6.38 -12.32 -1.94
CA ASP A 382 7.32 -11.67 -1.02
C ASP A 382 8.19 -10.64 -1.74
N SER A 383 8.69 -10.99 -2.94
CA SER A 383 9.43 -10.06 -3.80
C SER A 383 8.60 -8.85 -4.24
N THR A 384 7.30 -9.05 -4.49
CA THR A 384 6.36 -7.98 -4.82
C THR A 384 6.20 -7.01 -3.67
N LEU A 385 5.97 -7.53 -2.45
CA LEU A 385 5.75 -6.72 -1.25
C LEU A 385 6.95 -5.83 -0.90
N VAL A 386 8.17 -6.29 -1.16
CA VAL A 386 9.39 -5.48 -0.97
C VAL A 386 9.42 -4.24 -1.86
N GLN A 387 8.81 -4.30 -3.05
CA GLN A 387 8.83 -3.20 -4.03
C GLN A 387 7.64 -2.26 -3.92
N LEU A 388 6.54 -2.70 -3.31
CA LEU A 388 5.34 -1.88 -3.14
C LEU A 388 5.46 -0.94 -1.93
N LYS A 389 4.83 0.23 -2.04
CA LYS A 389 4.71 1.15 -0.91
C LYS A 389 3.82 0.51 0.18
N PRO A 390 4.29 0.43 1.44
CA PRO A 390 3.49 -0.08 2.55
C PRO A 390 2.17 0.69 2.71
N ARG A 391 1.14 0.03 3.23
CA ARG A 391 -0.20 0.59 3.50
C ARG A 391 -1.02 0.98 2.26
N THR A 392 -0.53 0.74 1.04
CA THR A 392 -1.38 0.88 -0.15
C THR A 392 -2.40 -0.26 -0.22
N ARG A 393 -3.53 -0.03 -0.89
CA ARG A 393 -4.56 -1.07 -1.09
C ARG A 393 -3.98 -2.32 -1.75
N GLU A 394 -3.14 -2.15 -2.77
CA GLU A 394 -2.49 -3.25 -3.47
C GLU A 394 -1.53 -4.02 -2.56
N PHE A 395 -0.69 -3.32 -1.78
CA PHE A 395 0.19 -3.95 -0.79
C PHE A 395 -0.61 -4.83 0.17
N ASN A 396 -1.70 -4.30 0.74
CA ASN A 396 -2.53 -5.05 1.69
C ASN A 396 -3.19 -6.28 1.04
N LEU A 397 -3.65 -6.17 -0.20
CA LEU A 397 -4.23 -7.29 -0.95
C LEU A 397 -3.19 -8.40 -1.20
N ILE A 398 -2.00 -8.04 -1.67
CA ILE A 398 -0.92 -9.00 -1.92
C ILE A 398 -0.43 -9.63 -0.61
N LYS A 399 -0.30 -8.83 0.46
CA LYS A 399 0.07 -9.32 1.78
C LYS A 399 -0.92 -10.36 2.29
N LYS A 400 -2.22 -10.06 2.23
CA LYS A 400 -3.30 -11.00 2.61
C LYS A 400 -3.25 -12.29 1.77
N LYS A 401 -3.05 -12.15 0.44
CA LYS A 401 -2.92 -13.31 -0.45
C LYS A 401 -1.70 -14.17 -0.10
N ARG A 402 -0.57 -13.54 0.23
CA ARG A 402 0.66 -14.23 0.64
C ARG A 402 0.52 -14.96 1.98
N GLU A 403 -0.06 -14.31 2.99
CA GLU A 403 -0.32 -14.91 4.30
C GLU A 403 -1.24 -16.13 4.19
N ASN A 404 -2.30 -16.04 3.39
CA ASN A 404 -3.20 -17.17 3.13
C ASN A 404 -2.52 -18.33 2.38
N LEU A 405 -1.43 -18.08 1.68
CA LEU A 405 -0.73 -19.10 0.90
C LEU A 405 0.08 -20.06 1.77
N ASP A 406 0.46 -19.68 2.99
CA ASP A 406 1.20 -20.55 3.91
C ASP A 406 0.37 -21.77 4.31
N ASP A 407 -0.93 -21.57 4.58
CA ASP A 407 -1.86 -22.68 4.85
C ASP A 407 -1.99 -23.61 3.63
N VAL A 408 -2.05 -23.05 2.42
CA VAL A 408 -2.10 -23.85 1.19
C VAL A 408 -0.83 -24.68 1.03
N ILE A 409 0.34 -24.08 1.22
CA ILE A 409 1.63 -24.79 1.13
C ILE A 409 1.69 -25.94 2.14
N LYS A 410 1.24 -25.70 3.37
CA LYS A 410 1.19 -26.70 4.43
C LYS A 410 0.29 -27.88 4.06
N TYR A 411 -0.97 -27.59 3.75
CA TYR A 411 -1.94 -28.66 3.47
C TYR A 411 -1.68 -29.38 2.13
N GLU A 412 -1.19 -28.65 1.10
CA GLU A 412 -0.73 -29.29 -0.15
C GLU A 412 0.45 -30.24 0.10
N GLY A 413 1.39 -29.83 0.94
CA GLY A 413 2.51 -30.68 1.35
C GLY A 413 2.03 -31.96 2.03
N ILE A 414 1.12 -31.86 3.00
CA ILE A 414 0.53 -33.01 3.69
C ILE A 414 -0.22 -33.92 2.70
N ALA A 415 -1.12 -33.33 1.89
CA ALA A 415 -1.93 -34.11 0.95
C ALA A 415 -1.05 -34.87 -0.08
N GLN A 416 -0.06 -34.21 -0.68
CA GLN A 416 0.84 -34.82 -1.66
C GLN A 416 1.75 -35.89 -1.07
N THR A 417 2.31 -35.62 0.12
CA THR A 417 3.20 -36.57 0.80
C THR A 417 2.42 -37.83 1.18
N ASN A 418 1.25 -37.68 1.82
CA ASN A 418 0.46 -38.79 2.26
C ASN A 418 -0.13 -39.59 1.08
N ASP A 419 -0.61 -38.90 0.01
CA ASP A 419 -1.02 -39.58 -1.23
C ASP A 419 0.13 -40.42 -1.85
N SER A 420 1.34 -39.86 -1.85
CA SER A 420 2.51 -40.58 -2.40
C SER A 420 2.84 -41.79 -1.56
N ILE A 421 2.83 -41.68 -0.24
CA ILE A 421 3.13 -42.82 0.68
C ILE A 421 2.05 -43.89 0.54
N ILE A 422 0.78 -43.53 0.56
CA ILE A 422 -0.35 -44.47 0.40
C ILE A 422 -0.29 -45.17 -0.96
N SER A 423 -0.01 -44.43 -2.02
CA SER A 423 0.15 -44.99 -3.35
C SER A 423 1.30 -46.00 -3.43
N LEU A 424 2.45 -45.66 -2.84
CA LEU A 424 3.59 -46.58 -2.78
C LEU A 424 3.29 -47.83 -1.92
N TYR A 425 2.57 -47.67 -0.80
CA TYR A 425 2.18 -48.81 0.04
C TYR A 425 1.33 -49.82 -0.75
N ASN A 426 0.38 -49.32 -1.55
CA ASN A 426 -0.53 -50.17 -2.33
C ASN A 426 0.09 -50.81 -3.58
N MET A 427 1.31 -50.40 -3.99
CA MET A 427 2.03 -51.03 -5.10
C MET A 427 2.56 -52.41 -4.76
N SER A 428 2.61 -53.30 -5.73
CA SER A 428 3.32 -54.61 -5.58
C SER A 428 4.83 -54.42 -5.37
N ALA A 429 5.52 -55.42 -4.85
CA ALA A 429 6.96 -55.35 -4.65
C ALA A 429 7.76 -55.03 -5.93
N SER A 430 7.34 -55.62 -7.06
CA SER A 430 7.96 -55.35 -8.37
C SER A 430 7.72 -53.94 -8.86
N GLU A 431 6.52 -53.38 -8.67
CA GLU A 431 6.20 -51.99 -9.04
C GLU A 431 6.96 -50.99 -8.17
N LYS A 432 7.10 -51.21 -6.86
CA LYS A 432 7.91 -50.38 -5.96
C LYS A 432 9.36 -50.32 -6.44
N THR A 433 9.97 -51.49 -6.74
CA THR A 433 11.34 -51.56 -7.26
C THR A 433 11.48 -50.80 -8.56
N ALA A 434 10.59 -51.02 -9.54
CA ALA A 434 10.61 -50.32 -10.81
C ALA A 434 10.39 -48.78 -10.69
N PHE A 435 9.58 -48.37 -9.72
CA PHE A 435 9.36 -46.95 -9.40
C PHE A 435 10.64 -46.29 -8.88
N PHE A 436 11.28 -46.92 -7.89
CA PHE A 436 12.50 -46.38 -7.28
C PHE A 436 13.70 -46.46 -8.21
N ASP A 437 13.80 -47.46 -9.07
CA ASP A 437 14.83 -47.49 -10.10
C ASP A 437 14.73 -46.30 -11.08
N LYS A 438 13.51 -46.00 -11.52
CA LYS A 438 13.26 -44.79 -12.34
C LYS A 438 13.58 -43.49 -11.59
N TYR A 439 13.29 -43.46 -10.29
CA TYR A 439 13.61 -42.32 -9.43
C TYR A 439 15.13 -42.15 -9.27
N ILE A 440 15.86 -43.24 -9.01
CA ILE A 440 17.32 -43.27 -8.86
C ILE A 440 18.01 -42.79 -10.14
N VAL A 441 17.52 -43.21 -11.32
CA VAL A 441 18.06 -42.69 -12.60
C VAL A 441 17.92 -41.16 -12.69
N LYS A 442 16.77 -40.62 -12.29
CA LYS A 442 16.55 -39.14 -12.26
C LYS A 442 17.43 -38.49 -11.22
N LEU A 443 17.60 -39.09 -10.05
CA LEU A 443 18.45 -38.60 -8.95
C LEU A 443 19.91 -38.54 -9.39
N LYS A 444 20.45 -39.61 -9.96
CA LYS A 444 21.82 -39.67 -10.51
C LYS A 444 22.06 -38.55 -11.54
N LYS A 445 21.12 -38.37 -12.46
CA LYS A 445 21.20 -37.28 -13.43
C LYS A 445 21.18 -35.89 -12.79
N ALA A 446 20.33 -35.68 -11.79
CA ALA A 446 20.24 -34.42 -11.08
C ALA A 446 21.52 -34.11 -10.27
N ASP A 447 22.10 -35.12 -9.64
CA ASP A 447 23.36 -34.99 -8.89
C ASP A 447 24.55 -34.74 -9.83
N GLU A 448 24.58 -35.37 -11.01
CA GLU A 448 25.57 -35.06 -12.06
C GLU A 448 25.44 -33.64 -12.58
N ASP A 449 24.22 -33.16 -12.86
CA ASP A 449 23.99 -31.79 -13.31
C ASP A 449 24.35 -30.77 -12.22
N LYS A 450 24.07 -31.08 -10.96
CA LYS A 450 24.51 -30.27 -9.82
C LYS A 450 26.03 -30.24 -9.68
N LYS A 451 26.70 -31.37 -9.89
CA LYS A 451 28.16 -31.48 -9.89
C LYS A 451 28.79 -30.70 -11.07
N LYS A 452 28.19 -30.79 -12.27
CA LYS A 452 28.62 -30.01 -13.45
C LYS A 452 28.45 -28.49 -13.22
N LEU A 453 27.35 -28.07 -12.60
CA LEU A 453 27.11 -26.68 -12.21
C LEU A 453 28.11 -26.19 -11.17
N ALA A 454 28.40 -26.99 -10.15
CA ALA A 454 29.40 -26.68 -9.12
C ALA A 454 30.80 -26.56 -9.74
N GLN A 455 31.18 -27.46 -10.66
CA GLN A 455 32.45 -27.41 -11.38
C GLN A 455 32.55 -26.16 -12.26
N LYS A 456 31.47 -25.78 -12.97
CA LYS A 456 31.42 -24.53 -13.74
C LYS A 456 31.58 -23.30 -12.84
N ALA A 457 30.92 -23.29 -11.69
CA ALA A 457 31.04 -22.21 -10.72
C ALA A 457 32.47 -22.12 -10.14
N ALA A 458 33.08 -23.27 -9.84
CA ALA A 458 34.48 -23.32 -9.37
C ALA A 458 35.47 -22.82 -10.43
N LYS A 459 35.32 -23.20 -11.71
CA LYS A 459 36.14 -22.69 -12.82
C LYS A 459 35.96 -21.18 -13.05
N ILE A 460 34.75 -20.66 -12.90
CA ILE A 460 34.49 -19.21 -12.99
C ILE A 460 35.19 -18.49 -11.85
N LYS A 461 35.16 -19.05 -10.63
CA LYS A 461 35.82 -18.51 -9.46
C LYS A 461 37.36 -18.49 -9.65
N GLU A 462 37.93 -19.61 -10.11
CA GLU A 462 39.37 -19.73 -10.41
C GLU A 462 39.82 -18.75 -11.50
N ASN A 463 39.05 -18.56 -12.57
CA ASN A 463 39.37 -17.58 -13.61
C ASN A 463 39.27 -16.11 -13.11
N LEU A 464 38.36 -15.82 -12.18
CA LEU A 464 38.29 -14.51 -11.55
C LEU A 464 39.46 -14.28 -10.62
N GLU A 465 39.94 -15.30 -9.88
CA GLU A 465 41.09 -15.22 -9.01
C GLU A 465 42.41 -15.11 -9.80
N ARG A 466 42.56 -15.80 -10.91
CA ARG A 466 43.70 -15.66 -11.84
C ARG A 466 43.78 -14.26 -12.46
N ASN A 467 42.62 -13.64 -12.76
CA ASN A 467 42.60 -12.28 -13.32
C ASN A 467 42.80 -11.18 -12.26
N ALA A 468 42.70 -11.51 -10.96
CA ALA A 468 42.90 -10.59 -9.85
C ALA A 468 44.34 -10.58 -9.33
N GLY A 469 45.22 -11.54 -9.75
CA GLY A 469 46.56 -11.74 -9.24
C GLY A 469 47.65 -11.71 -10.33
N GLY A 470 47.94 -10.57 -10.94
CA GLY A 470 49.08 -10.41 -11.84
C GLY A 470 49.72 -9.02 -11.73
N PRO A 471 50.93 -8.89 -11.16
CA PRO A 471 51.77 -7.70 -11.36
C PRO A 471 52.70 -7.93 -12.55
N GLY A 472 52.58 -7.12 -13.60
CA GLY A 472 53.52 -7.18 -14.70
C GLY A 472 53.06 -6.39 -15.91
N GLY A 473 53.63 -5.19 -16.03
CA GLY A 473 53.36 -4.33 -17.18
C GLY A 473 54.00 -4.88 -18.47
N VAL A 474 53.34 -4.60 -19.58
CA VAL A 474 53.97 -4.39 -20.88
C VAL A 474 53.27 -3.25 -21.61
N ASN A 475 54.03 -2.26 -21.98
CA ASN A 475 53.70 -1.17 -22.89
C ASN A 475 53.20 -1.68 -24.26
N SER A 476 52.08 -1.18 -24.73
CA SER A 476 51.89 -0.94 -26.13
C SER A 476 51.00 0.28 -26.36
N LYS A 477 51.60 1.26 -27.02
CA LYS A 477 50.93 2.42 -27.63
C LYS A 477 49.99 1.90 -28.72
N ASP A 478 48.71 2.25 -28.65
CA ASP A 478 47.97 2.83 -29.78
C ASP A 478 46.56 3.23 -29.33
N GLY A 479 46.10 4.32 -29.91
CA GLY A 479 45.02 5.15 -29.38
C GLY A 479 43.57 4.69 -29.70
N GLY A 480 42.67 4.95 -28.78
CA GLY A 480 41.23 4.94 -28.91
C GLY A 480 40.58 5.18 -27.55
N PRO A 481 39.45 5.91 -27.48
CA PRO A 481 39.02 6.55 -26.25
C PRO A 481 38.47 5.57 -25.21
N SER A 482 39.18 5.59 -24.05
CA SER A 482 38.86 4.84 -22.85
C SER A 482 37.69 5.50 -22.06
N ASN A 483 36.65 4.74 -21.77
CA ASN A 483 35.69 5.09 -20.73
C ASN A 483 36.21 4.61 -19.38
N ASN A 484 36.48 5.58 -18.53
CA ASN A 484 36.93 5.43 -17.15
C ASN A 484 35.99 4.61 -16.28
N ALA A 485 36.44 3.44 -15.85
CA ALA A 485 36.00 2.81 -14.62
C ALA A 485 36.94 3.14 -13.49
N LYS A 486 36.55 4.03 -12.59
CA LYS A 486 37.32 4.33 -11.36
C LYS A 486 37.20 3.16 -10.39
N ALA A 487 38.31 2.51 -10.14
CA ALA A 487 38.53 1.66 -8.96
C ALA A 487 38.40 2.50 -7.68
N ILE A 488 37.55 2.09 -6.75
CA ILE A 488 37.48 2.67 -5.42
C ILE A 488 38.33 1.82 -4.48
N SER A 489 39.42 2.44 -4.02
CA SER A 489 40.29 1.97 -2.97
C SER A 489 39.59 2.01 -1.62
N ALA A 490 39.78 0.95 -0.83
CA ALA A 490 39.28 0.86 0.53
C ALA A 490 40.05 1.77 1.47
N THR A 491 39.39 2.67 2.17
CA THR A 491 39.87 3.24 3.43
C THR A 491 38.77 3.15 4.49
N ASN A 492 39.23 2.75 5.68
CA ASN A 492 38.50 2.54 6.92
C ASN A 492 37.66 3.74 7.38
N GLY A 493 36.56 3.46 8.01
CA GLY A 493 36.00 4.27 9.07
C GLY A 493 34.50 4.56 8.97
N ASN A 494 33.75 3.89 9.85
CA ASN A 494 32.43 4.27 10.43
C ASN A 494 31.21 4.65 9.57
N ASN A 495 30.19 3.81 9.78
CA ASN A 495 28.75 4.15 9.76
C ASN A 495 28.24 5.01 8.61
N ASP A 496 27.67 4.31 7.61
CA ASP A 496 26.36 4.65 7.08
C ASP A 496 25.96 3.60 6.02
N VAL A 497 25.12 2.66 6.43
CA VAL A 497 24.44 1.74 5.50
C VAL A 497 23.19 2.43 4.96
N ALA A 498 23.39 3.29 3.96
CA ALA A 498 22.29 3.74 3.12
C ALA A 498 22.80 4.03 1.71
N SER A 499 22.16 3.38 0.74
CA SER A 499 22.31 3.51 -0.72
C SER A 499 23.40 2.68 -1.40
N ALA A 500 23.18 1.38 -1.47
CA ALA A 500 23.61 0.58 -2.61
C ALA A 500 22.37 0.16 -3.39
N GLY A 501 22.22 0.74 -4.59
CA GLY A 501 21.36 0.42 -5.72
C GLY A 501 20.14 -0.46 -5.48
N ALA A 502 18.97 0.15 -5.29
CA ALA A 502 17.67 -0.48 -5.46
C ALA A 502 17.56 -1.10 -6.86
N GLY A 503 17.44 -2.44 -6.98
CA GLY A 503 17.04 -3.02 -8.25
C GLY A 503 17.47 -4.42 -8.59
N ALA A 504 18.28 -5.12 -7.80
CA ALA A 504 18.50 -6.54 -8.01
C ALA A 504 18.37 -7.29 -6.69
N PHE A 505 17.36 -8.16 -6.62
CA PHE A 505 17.21 -9.08 -5.50
C PHE A 505 18.54 -9.78 -5.26
N TYR A 506 19.05 -9.76 -4.03
CA TYR A 506 20.42 -10.18 -3.69
C TYR A 506 20.78 -11.58 -4.18
N PHE A 507 19.82 -12.49 -4.35
CA PHE A 507 20.03 -13.82 -4.93
C PHE A 507 20.48 -13.83 -6.39
N TYR A 508 20.25 -12.75 -7.13
CA TYR A 508 20.65 -12.65 -8.53
C TYR A 508 21.95 -11.86 -8.74
N ASN A 509 22.49 -11.29 -7.65
CA ASN A 509 23.79 -10.66 -7.67
C ASN A 509 24.85 -11.61 -7.09
N PRO A 510 25.70 -12.25 -7.92
CA PRO A 510 26.69 -13.21 -7.44
C PRO A 510 27.66 -12.62 -6.41
N THR A 511 27.95 -11.33 -6.54
CA THR A 511 28.85 -10.59 -5.63
C THR A 511 28.22 -10.40 -4.26
N THR A 512 26.94 -10.03 -4.20
CA THR A 512 26.20 -9.85 -2.94
C THR A 512 25.95 -11.20 -2.26
N VAL A 513 25.69 -12.26 -3.03
CA VAL A 513 25.53 -13.62 -2.51
C VAL A 513 26.86 -14.13 -1.96
N ALA A 514 27.97 -13.90 -2.66
CA ALA A 514 29.30 -14.29 -2.20
C ALA A 514 29.69 -13.54 -0.91
N PHE A 515 29.44 -12.24 -0.86
CA PHE A 515 29.63 -11.42 0.34
C PHE A 515 28.76 -11.89 1.49
N GLY A 516 27.47 -12.14 1.26
CA GLY A 516 26.53 -12.67 2.26
C GLY A 516 26.94 -14.05 2.80
N LYS A 517 27.50 -14.93 1.96
CA LYS A 517 28.06 -16.20 2.40
C LYS A 517 29.30 -16.03 3.26
N THR A 518 30.13 -15.06 2.94
CA THR A 518 31.35 -14.76 3.72
C THR A 518 30.98 -14.17 5.08
N GLU A 519 30.04 -13.24 5.13
CA GLU A 519 29.50 -12.68 6.36
C GLU A 519 28.75 -13.75 7.21
N PHE A 520 28.02 -14.62 6.56
CA PHE A 520 27.37 -15.75 7.23
C PHE A 520 28.40 -16.67 7.85
N ALA A 521 29.44 -17.04 7.10
CA ALA A 521 30.51 -17.92 7.61
C ALA A 521 31.32 -17.27 8.76
N LYS A 522 31.50 -15.96 8.73
CA LYS A 522 32.16 -15.18 9.80
C LYS A 522 31.31 -15.15 11.09
N ASN A 523 30.01 -14.92 10.98
CA ASN A 523 29.12 -14.73 12.13
C ASN A 523 28.55 -16.07 12.68
N TRP A 524 28.39 -17.06 11.82
CA TRP A 524 27.67 -18.31 12.11
C TRP A 524 28.48 -19.59 11.83
N GLY A 525 29.72 -19.45 11.35
CA GLY A 525 30.60 -20.59 11.04
C GLY A 525 30.13 -21.42 9.84
N LYS A 526 30.47 -22.70 9.83
CA LYS A 526 30.11 -23.64 8.74
C LYS A 526 28.73 -24.29 8.89
N ARG A 527 27.74 -23.54 9.46
CA ARG A 527 26.41 -24.07 9.67
C ARG A 527 25.71 -24.35 8.35
N THR A 528 25.07 -25.50 8.24
CA THR A 528 24.27 -25.89 7.09
C THR A 528 22.87 -25.31 7.18
N LEU A 529 22.20 -25.15 6.04
CA LEU A 529 20.80 -24.71 5.99
C LEU A 529 19.89 -25.83 6.47
N GLN A 530 19.38 -25.68 7.69
CA GLN A 530 18.41 -26.59 8.32
C GLN A 530 17.48 -25.78 9.22
N ASP A 531 16.34 -26.37 9.60
CA ASP A 531 15.41 -25.72 10.52
C ASP A 531 16.09 -25.43 11.86
N ASN A 532 15.78 -24.25 12.42
CA ASN A 532 16.35 -23.77 13.69
C ASN A 532 17.88 -23.56 13.73
N TRP A 533 18.54 -23.37 12.57
CA TRP A 533 19.99 -23.17 12.45
C TRP A 533 20.56 -22.01 13.31
N ARG A 534 19.71 -21.11 13.82
CA ARG A 534 20.09 -20.00 14.72
C ARG A 534 20.27 -20.45 16.17
N VAL A 535 19.69 -21.58 16.55
CA VAL A 535 19.66 -22.07 17.95
C VAL A 535 20.73 -23.15 18.15
N SER A 536 21.84 -22.78 18.80
CA SER A 536 23.01 -23.69 19.00
C SER A 536 22.66 -24.99 19.71
N SER A 537 21.77 -24.94 20.70
CA SER A 537 21.33 -26.09 21.47
C SER A 537 20.54 -27.16 20.70
N LEU A 538 19.98 -26.79 19.53
CA LEU A 538 19.27 -27.71 18.65
C LEU A 538 20.18 -28.31 17.56
N ILE A 539 21.31 -27.65 17.27
CA ILE A 539 22.28 -28.12 16.26
C ILE A 539 23.15 -29.21 16.78
N GLU A 540 23.52 -29.18 18.07
CA GLU A 540 24.38 -30.19 18.68
C GLU A 540 23.74 -31.58 18.74
N LYS A 541 22.39 -31.67 18.80
CA LYS A 541 21.67 -32.95 18.76
C LYS A 541 21.66 -33.63 17.39
N ASN A 542 21.80 -32.87 16.30
CA ASN A 542 21.82 -33.43 14.94
C ASN A 542 23.23 -33.69 14.41
N SER A 543 24.25 -33.01 14.96
CA SER A 543 25.67 -33.25 14.57
C SER A 543 26.28 -34.50 15.20
N ALA A 544 25.68 -35.05 16.25
CA ALA A 544 26.09 -36.30 16.82
C ALA A 544 25.69 -37.56 15.99
N LYS A 545 24.84 -37.38 14.96
CA LYS A 545 24.47 -38.43 14.01
C LYS A 545 25.26 -38.41 12.69
N ASP A 546 25.96 -37.33 12.38
CA ASP A 546 26.68 -37.16 11.10
C ASP A 546 28.22 -37.18 11.25
N SER A 547 28.73 -37.48 12.43
CA SER A 547 30.19 -37.53 12.69
C SER A 547 30.82 -38.91 12.65
N GLU A 548 30.14 -39.88 12.09
CA GLU A 548 30.75 -41.19 11.77
C GLU A 548 30.77 -41.43 10.25
N THR A 549 31.49 -40.60 9.52
CA THR A 549 32.07 -41.01 8.25
C THR A 549 33.38 -40.23 8.08
N LYS A 550 34.34 -40.58 8.90
CA LYS A 550 35.74 -40.41 8.56
C LYS A 550 36.16 -41.49 7.61
N ASP A 551 36.93 -41.07 6.62
CA ASP A 551 37.83 -41.89 5.85
C ASP A 551 38.12 -43.25 6.50
N SER A 552 37.66 -44.29 5.90
CA SER A 552 38.21 -45.63 6.13
C SER A 552 38.42 -46.30 4.81
N ASP A 553 39.65 -46.36 4.44
CA ASP A 553 40.35 -47.50 3.89
C ASP A 553 39.60 -48.43 2.95
N ASN A 554 40.15 -48.51 1.76
CA ASN A 554 40.03 -49.62 0.86
C ASN A 554 40.27 -50.96 1.58
N GLU A 555 39.26 -51.67 1.94
CA GLU A 555 39.39 -53.11 2.15
C GLU A 555 39.48 -53.80 0.81
N LYS A 556 40.63 -54.29 0.49
CA LYS A 556 40.84 -55.22 -0.63
C LYS A 556 40.30 -56.59 -0.23
N ASP A 557 39.35 -57.06 -1.02
CA ASP A 557 38.91 -58.46 -0.99
C ASP A 557 40.09 -59.38 -1.40
N LYS A 558 40.08 -60.65 -0.90
CA LYS A 558 41.15 -61.65 -1.11
C LYS A 558 41.45 -61.95 -2.60
N ASP A 559 40.64 -61.42 -3.54
CA ASP A 559 40.82 -61.56 -5.00
C ASP A 559 41.18 -60.28 -5.76
N GLY A 560 41.51 -59.19 -5.08
CA GLY A 560 42.15 -58.03 -5.70
C GLY A 560 41.29 -57.18 -6.65
N LYS A 561 39.94 -57.21 -6.57
CA LYS A 561 39.03 -56.36 -7.33
C LYS A 561 38.43 -55.25 -6.46
N ASP A 562 38.60 -53.98 -6.87
CA ASP A 562 37.97 -52.85 -6.26
C ASP A 562 36.43 -52.95 -6.34
N VAL A 563 35.79 -53.28 -5.24
CA VAL A 563 34.33 -53.21 -5.10
C VAL A 563 33.99 -51.75 -4.77
N LYS A 564 33.55 -50.95 -5.72
CA LYS A 564 32.95 -49.66 -5.47
C LYS A 564 31.73 -49.85 -4.57
N LYS A 565 31.85 -49.44 -3.29
CA LYS A 565 30.70 -49.36 -2.37
C LYS A 565 29.64 -48.45 -3.05
N VAL A 566 28.54 -49.05 -3.46
CA VAL A 566 27.41 -48.34 -4.06
C VAL A 566 26.80 -47.50 -2.92
N ASP A 567 26.76 -46.19 -3.08
CA ASP A 567 26.12 -45.26 -2.12
C ASP A 567 24.65 -45.69 -1.95
N GLU A 568 24.26 -46.05 -0.73
CA GLU A 568 22.92 -46.63 -0.41
C GLU A 568 21.77 -45.84 -0.97
N LYS A 569 21.93 -44.50 -1.10
CA LYS A 569 20.91 -43.63 -1.71
C LYS A 569 20.63 -43.94 -3.20
N TYR A 570 21.42 -44.76 -3.85
CA TYR A 570 21.23 -45.18 -5.23
C TYR A 570 20.76 -46.64 -5.35
N THR A 571 20.21 -47.20 -4.28
CA THR A 571 19.58 -48.53 -4.24
C THR A 571 18.08 -48.41 -3.98
N SER A 572 17.26 -49.22 -4.67
CA SER A 572 15.80 -49.23 -4.48
C SER A 572 15.40 -49.71 -3.08
N GLU A 573 16.16 -50.66 -2.50
CA GLU A 573 15.91 -51.19 -1.18
C GLU A 573 15.98 -50.12 -0.07
N PHE A 574 16.87 -49.12 -0.22
CA PHE A 574 16.97 -48.02 0.72
C PHE A 574 15.66 -47.26 0.87
N TYR A 575 14.97 -47.01 -0.27
CA TYR A 575 13.70 -46.27 -0.26
C TYR A 575 12.53 -47.14 0.14
N ILE A 576 12.52 -48.44 -0.26
CA ILE A 576 11.45 -49.36 0.07
C ILE A 576 11.36 -49.56 1.59
N LYS A 577 12.49 -49.65 2.28
CA LYS A 577 12.56 -49.76 3.76
C LYS A 577 11.96 -48.54 4.50
N GLN A 578 11.84 -47.40 3.84
CA GLN A 578 11.27 -46.18 4.43
C GLN A 578 9.75 -46.12 4.32
N ILE A 579 9.13 -47.00 3.54
CA ILE A 579 7.68 -47.06 3.42
C ILE A 579 7.13 -47.73 4.67
N PRO A 580 6.13 -47.10 5.37
CA PRO A 580 5.47 -47.76 6.50
C PRO A 580 4.87 -49.13 6.09
N ASP A 581 5.05 -50.15 6.88
CA ASP A 581 4.49 -51.48 6.67
C ASP A 581 3.19 -51.76 7.44
N SER A 582 2.85 -50.86 8.38
CA SER A 582 1.67 -50.98 9.25
C SER A 582 0.43 -50.34 8.62
N GLN A 583 -0.63 -51.14 8.44
CA GLN A 583 -1.94 -50.65 7.98
C GLN A 583 -2.48 -49.47 8.83
N LYS A 584 -2.29 -49.53 10.16
CA LYS A 584 -2.73 -48.50 11.09
C LYS A 584 -2.08 -47.14 10.82
N VAL A 585 -0.81 -47.12 10.39
CA VAL A 585 -0.11 -45.93 10.00
C VAL A 585 -0.67 -45.38 8.68
N ILE A 586 -0.93 -46.28 7.72
CA ILE A 586 -1.53 -45.88 6.42
C ILE A 586 -2.93 -45.29 6.61
N ASP A 587 -3.75 -45.87 7.48
CA ASP A 587 -5.09 -45.38 7.81
C ASP A 587 -5.01 -43.97 8.45
N SER A 588 -4.02 -43.74 9.35
CA SER A 588 -3.78 -42.44 9.93
C SER A 588 -3.36 -41.41 8.88
N LEU A 589 -2.45 -41.77 7.96
CA LEU A 589 -2.03 -40.91 6.83
C LEU A 589 -3.21 -40.62 5.89
N GLY A 590 -4.12 -41.59 5.71
CA GLY A 590 -5.36 -41.43 4.94
C GLY A 590 -6.29 -40.35 5.55
N LYS A 591 -6.48 -40.40 6.88
CA LYS A 591 -7.27 -39.41 7.62
C LYS A 591 -6.65 -38.04 7.54
N GLU A 592 -5.34 -37.89 7.75
CA GLU A 592 -4.64 -36.63 7.62
C GLU A 592 -4.73 -36.04 6.18
N ARG A 593 -4.58 -36.90 5.15
CA ARG A 593 -4.74 -36.54 3.76
C ARG A 593 -6.14 -35.99 3.48
N ASN A 594 -7.18 -36.66 3.94
CA ASN A 594 -8.56 -36.27 3.73
C ASN A 594 -8.87 -34.96 4.44
N PHE A 595 -8.39 -34.80 5.67
CA PHE A 595 -8.49 -33.53 6.39
C PHE A 595 -7.76 -32.40 5.66
N ALA A 596 -6.54 -32.65 5.17
CA ALA A 596 -5.78 -31.65 4.40
C ALA A 596 -6.51 -31.26 3.10
N ASN A 597 -7.07 -32.21 2.35
CA ASN A 597 -7.87 -31.94 1.17
C ASN A 597 -9.15 -31.16 1.51
N TYR A 598 -9.82 -31.46 2.62
CA TYR A 598 -10.97 -30.69 3.10
C TYR A 598 -10.59 -29.24 3.37
N GLN A 599 -9.52 -28.99 4.13
CA GLN A 599 -9.04 -27.64 4.41
C GLN A 599 -8.66 -26.88 3.14
N LEU A 600 -7.98 -27.55 2.20
CA LEU A 600 -7.68 -26.97 0.88
C LEU A 600 -8.95 -26.59 0.11
N GLY A 601 -9.98 -27.44 0.13
CA GLY A 601 -11.28 -27.16 -0.50
C GLY A 601 -11.91 -25.88 0.05
N VAL A 602 -11.94 -25.74 1.38
CA VAL A 602 -12.43 -24.55 2.09
C VAL A 602 -11.58 -23.31 1.75
N ILE A 603 -10.26 -23.42 1.82
CA ILE A 603 -9.35 -22.32 1.51
C ILE A 603 -9.52 -21.84 0.07
N TYR A 604 -9.57 -22.74 -0.90
CA TYR A 604 -9.76 -22.37 -2.31
C TYR A 604 -11.14 -21.73 -2.55
N LYS A 605 -12.20 -22.23 -1.89
CA LYS A 605 -13.53 -21.64 -1.97
C LYS A 605 -13.57 -20.25 -1.34
N GLU A 606 -13.18 -20.12 -0.08
CA GLU A 606 -13.41 -18.92 0.73
C GLU A 606 -12.33 -17.84 0.56
N LYS A 607 -11.03 -18.22 0.61
CA LYS A 607 -9.93 -17.27 0.60
C LYS A 607 -9.50 -16.84 -0.81
N PHE A 608 -9.48 -17.79 -1.76
CA PHE A 608 -8.94 -17.53 -3.10
C PHE A 608 -9.99 -17.43 -4.19
N LYS A 609 -11.25 -17.91 -3.96
CA LYS A 609 -12.33 -18.01 -4.95
C LYS A 609 -11.93 -18.84 -6.18
N GLU A 610 -11.03 -19.79 -6.00
CA GLU A 610 -10.60 -20.73 -7.02
C GLU A 610 -11.51 -21.96 -7.00
N TYR A 611 -12.75 -21.76 -7.45
CA TYR A 611 -13.85 -22.74 -7.29
C TYR A 611 -13.54 -24.09 -7.91
N LYS A 612 -12.86 -24.13 -9.08
CA LYS A 612 -12.46 -25.40 -9.72
C LYS A 612 -11.44 -26.19 -8.89
N LEU A 613 -10.51 -25.51 -8.24
CA LEU A 613 -9.57 -26.16 -7.33
C LEU A 613 -10.30 -26.66 -6.08
N GLY A 614 -11.26 -25.88 -5.56
CA GLY A 614 -12.09 -26.29 -4.43
C GLY A 614 -12.90 -27.56 -4.73
N VAL A 615 -13.56 -27.63 -5.90
CA VAL A 615 -14.27 -28.84 -6.36
C VAL A 615 -13.35 -30.06 -6.37
N ASN A 616 -12.18 -29.94 -7.02
CA ASN A 616 -11.22 -31.06 -7.09
C ASN A 616 -10.81 -31.57 -5.71
N ARG A 617 -10.65 -30.65 -4.72
CA ARG A 617 -10.26 -31.07 -3.37
C ARG A 617 -11.39 -31.77 -2.62
N PHE A 618 -12.62 -31.29 -2.69
CA PHE A 618 -13.77 -31.96 -2.06
C PHE A 618 -14.09 -33.31 -2.72
N GLU A 619 -13.95 -33.40 -4.05
CA GLU A 619 -14.07 -34.70 -4.75
C GLU A 619 -13.02 -35.71 -4.26
N LYS A 620 -11.76 -35.27 -4.06
CA LYS A 620 -10.70 -36.12 -3.48
C LYS A 620 -10.98 -36.53 -2.04
N VAL A 621 -11.65 -35.68 -1.23
CA VAL A 621 -12.08 -36.08 0.11
C VAL A 621 -13.10 -37.19 0.00
N LEU A 622 -14.15 -37.03 -0.80
CA LEU A 622 -15.24 -38.00 -0.91
C LEU A 622 -14.79 -39.34 -1.54
N GLY A 623 -13.80 -39.30 -2.45
CA GLY A 623 -13.21 -40.52 -3.05
C GLY A 623 -12.11 -41.17 -2.23
N GLY A 624 -11.70 -40.59 -1.10
CA GLY A 624 -10.57 -41.00 -0.30
C GLY A 624 -10.90 -41.75 0.98
N ASP A 625 -12.11 -42.30 1.13
CA ASP A 625 -12.62 -42.94 2.35
C ASP A 625 -12.49 -42.01 3.59
N PRO A 626 -13.24 -40.89 3.61
CA PRO A 626 -13.13 -39.90 4.68
C PRO A 626 -13.83 -40.34 5.96
N GLU A 627 -13.41 -39.73 7.07
CA GLU A 627 -14.14 -39.83 8.33
C GLU A 627 -15.56 -39.26 8.15
N GLU A 628 -16.55 -39.85 8.81
CA GLU A 628 -17.99 -39.50 8.70
C GLU A 628 -18.24 -37.99 8.87
N ARG A 629 -17.51 -37.36 9.82
CA ARG A 629 -17.59 -35.90 10.06
C ARG A 629 -17.21 -35.04 8.87
N LEU A 630 -16.45 -35.56 7.89
CA LEU A 630 -16.03 -34.80 6.72
C LEU A 630 -16.94 -35.02 5.49
N ILE A 631 -17.74 -36.07 5.48
CA ILE A 631 -18.55 -36.45 4.31
C ILE A 631 -19.57 -35.36 4.01
N LEU A 632 -20.47 -35.14 4.94
CA LEU A 632 -21.61 -34.24 4.73
C LEU A 632 -21.21 -32.76 4.53
N PRO A 633 -20.26 -32.20 5.31
CA PRO A 633 -19.73 -30.87 5.02
C PRO A 633 -19.04 -30.76 3.64
N SER A 634 -18.33 -31.80 3.19
CA SER A 634 -17.72 -31.81 1.84
C SER A 634 -18.77 -31.85 0.75
N MET A 635 -19.82 -32.67 0.88
CA MET A 635 -20.93 -32.72 -0.07
C MET A 635 -21.65 -31.38 -0.17
N TYR A 636 -21.92 -30.73 0.96
CA TYR A 636 -22.59 -29.43 0.98
C TYR A 636 -21.72 -28.33 0.35
N ASN A 637 -20.44 -28.28 0.68
CA ASN A 637 -19.52 -27.34 0.03
C ASN A 637 -19.37 -27.60 -1.46
N LEU A 638 -19.38 -28.86 -1.89
CA LEU A 638 -19.34 -29.25 -3.29
C LEU A 638 -20.63 -28.83 -4.01
N TYR A 639 -21.80 -29.01 -3.39
CA TYR A 639 -23.06 -28.49 -3.89
C TYR A 639 -22.98 -26.96 -4.13
N LYS A 640 -22.54 -26.20 -3.13
CA LYS A 640 -22.38 -24.74 -3.24
C LYS A 640 -21.42 -24.30 -4.33
N LEU A 641 -20.36 -25.04 -4.58
CA LEU A 641 -19.43 -24.78 -5.68
C LEU A 641 -20.03 -25.09 -7.04
N TYR A 642 -20.80 -26.18 -7.14
CA TYR A 642 -21.50 -26.55 -8.37
C TYR A 642 -22.68 -25.63 -8.69
N GLU A 643 -23.37 -25.04 -7.70
CA GLU A 643 -24.36 -23.99 -7.96
C GLU A 643 -23.77 -22.84 -8.83
N ILE A 644 -22.45 -22.57 -8.68
CA ILE A 644 -21.76 -21.51 -9.42
C ILE A 644 -21.21 -22.03 -10.76
N LEU A 645 -20.74 -23.28 -10.81
CA LEU A 645 -19.97 -23.82 -11.94
C LEU A 645 -20.80 -24.70 -12.88
N ASP A 646 -21.73 -25.50 -12.34
CA ASP A 646 -22.43 -26.58 -13.07
C ASP A 646 -23.73 -26.95 -12.33
N LYS A 647 -24.84 -26.42 -12.80
CA LYS A 647 -26.15 -26.60 -12.14
C LYS A 647 -26.65 -28.04 -12.13
N GLU A 648 -26.32 -28.84 -13.17
CA GLU A 648 -26.76 -30.24 -13.25
C GLU A 648 -26.09 -31.06 -12.15
N LYS A 649 -24.78 -30.89 -11.97
CA LYS A 649 -24.07 -31.53 -10.88
C LYS A 649 -24.49 -31.04 -9.50
N ALA A 650 -24.86 -29.76 -9.37
CA ALA A 650 -25.38 -29.22 -8.12
C ALA A 650 -26.69 -29.96 -7.73
N GLU A 651 -27.65 -30.14 -8.62
CA GLU A 651 -28.90 -30.85 -8.33
C GLU A 651 -28.65 -32.34 -8.03
N ALA A 652 -27.68 -32.99 -8.69
CA ALA A 652 -27.30 -34.37 -8.39
C ALA A 652 -26.76 -34.50 -6.94
N ILE A 653 -25.83 -33.62 -6.51
CA ILE A 653 -25.29 -33.61 -5.14
C ILE A 653 -26.41 -33.29 -4.12
N LYS A 654 -27.26 -32.31 -4.42
CA LYS A 654 -28.41 -31.96 -3.58
C LYS A 654 -29.34 -33.17 -3.35
N ALA A 655 -29.70 -33.87 -4.42
CA ALA A 655 -30.49 -35.09 -4.34
C ALA A 655 -29.78 -36.18 -3.51
N SER A 656 -28.47 -36.33 -3.68
CA SER A 656 -27.67 -37.26 -2.89
C SER A 656 -27.69 -36.94 -1.39
N ILE A 657 -27.52 -35.65 -1.00
CA ILE A 657 -27.58 -35.21 0.41
C ILE A 657 -28.98 -35.50 0.98
N ILE A 658 -30.05 -35.16 0.26
CA ILE A 658 -31.46 -35.35 0.71
C ILE A 658 -31.80 -36.82 0.89
N ASN A 659 -31.31 -37.71 0.01
CA ASN A 659 -31.65 -39.15 0.02
C ASN A 659 -30.79 -39.93 1.02
N GLN A 660 -29.51 -39.66 1.11
CA GLN A 660 -28.57 -40.37 1.97
C GLN A 660 -28.57 -39.89 3.42
N TYR A 661 -28.88 -38.61 3.63
CA TYR A 661 -28.86 -37.96 4.96
C TYR A 661 -30.14 -37.16 5.21
N PRO A 662 -31.37 -37.79 5.15
CA PRO A 662 -32.66 -37.07 5.18
C PRO A 662 -32.87 -36.27 6.46
N ASP A 663 -32.33 -36.72 7.58
CA ASP A 663 -32.46 -36.10 8.90
C ASP A 663 -31.39 -35.06 9.18
N SER A 664 -30.43 -34.90 8.26
CA SER A 664 -29.40 -33.94 8.44
C SER A 664 -29.93 -32.50 8.26
N ARG A 665 -29.31 -31.58 9.00
CA ARG A 665 -29.62 -30.15 8.86
C ARG A 665 -29.42 -29.65 7.41
N TYR A 666 -28.39 -30.15 6.71
CA TYR A 666 -28.13 -29.80 5.32
C TYR A 666 -29.28 -30.25 4.39
N ALA A 667 -29.82 -31.40 4.60
CA ALA A 667 -30.96 -31.88 3.84
C ALA A 667 -32.20 -31.01 4.13
N GLN A 668 -32.44 -30.61 5.38
CA GLN A 668 -33.55 -29.73 5.76
C GLN A 668 -33.41 -28.34 5.09
N ILE A 669 -32.21 -27.75 5.10
CA ILE A 669 -31.95 -26.47 4.41
C ILE A 669 -32.19 -26.60 2.89
N LEU A 670 -31.78 -27.72 2.28
CA LEU A 670 -31.91 -27.94 0.85
C LEU A 670 -33.34 -28.24 0.41
N LYS A 671 -34.17 -28.87 1.29
CA LYS A 671 -35.61 -29.14 1.03
C LYS A 671 -36.47 -27.86 1.12
N ASN A 672 -36.14 -26.98 2.09
CA ASN A 672 -36.94 -25.79 2.36
C ASN A 672 -36.05 -24.54 2.52
N PRO A 673 -35.56 -23.93 1.44
CA PRO A 673 -34.71 -22.74 1.50
C PRO A 673 -35.37 -21.51 2.14
N SER A 674 -36.73 -21.50 2.20
CA SER A 674 -37.53 -20.35 2.67
C SER A 674 -38.24 -20.60 4.00
N SER A 675 -38.15 -21.79 4.60
CA SER A 675 -38.73 -22.03 5.92
C SER A 675 -37.82 -21.44 6.97
N GLU A 676 -38.29 -20.46 7.74
CA GLU A 676 -37.81 -20.23 9.09
C GLU A 676 -37.86 -21.58 9.81
N ILE A 677 -36.72 -22.24 9.91
CA ILE A 677 -36.59 -23.45 10.70
C ILE A 677 -37.03 -23.03 12.10
N GLN A 678 -38.16 -23.59 12.60
CA GLN A 678 -38.48 -23.48 14.02
C GLN A 678 -37.20 -23.87 14.76
N GLU A 679 -36.61 -22.87 15.45
CA GLU A 679 -35.30 -23.01 16.06
C GLU A 679 -35.37 -24.10 17.12
N ALA A 680 -34.92 -25.30 16.76
CA ALA A 680 -34.56 -26.26 17.76
C ALA A 680 -33.53 -25.59 18.67
N SER A 681 -33.66 -25.74 20.00
CA SER A 681 -32.78 -25.13 20.99
C SER A 681 -31.26 -25.35 20.70
N ASP A 682 -30.97 -26.26 19.82
CA ASP A 682 -29.63 -26.74 19.43
C ASP A 682 -29.17 -26.27 18.04
N SER A 683 -29.96 -25.42 17.34
CA SER A 683 -29.55 -24.88 16.05
C SER A 683 -28.31 -23.95 16.23
N PRO A 684 -27.35 -23.92 15.28
CA PRO A 684 -26.18 -23.04 15.38
C PRO A 684 -26.54 -21.57 15.61
N ASN A 685 -27.63 -21.07 15.04
CA ASN A 685 -28.12 -19.72 15.29
C ASN A 685 -28.62 -19.55 16.72
N SER A 686 -29.39 -20.51 17.26
CA SER A 686 -29.86 -20.49 18.66
C SER A 686 -28.67 -20.54 19.62
N VAL A 687 -27.69 -21.41 19.35
CA VAL A 687 -26.48 -21.52 20.15
C VAL A 687 -25.71 -20.21 20.09
N TYR A 688 -25.53 -19.62 18.90
CA TYR A 688 -24.86 -18.33 18.74
C TYR A 688 -25.59 -17.22 19.52
N GLN A 689 -26.90 -17.10 19.36
CA GLN A 689 -27.70 -16.10 20.06
C GLN A 689 -27.63 -16.25 21.57
N ASN A 690 -27.63 -17.49 22.06
CA ASN A 690 -27.51 -17.77 23.48
C ASN A 690 -26.14 -17.36 24.02
N ILE A 691 -25.04 -17.76 23.36
CA ILE A 691 -23.68 -17.38 23.74
C ILE A 691 -23.50 -15.87 23.59
N TYR A 692 -24.00 -15.26 22.52
CA TYR A 692 -23.91 -13.81 22.31
C TYR A 692 -24.70 -13.02 23.36
N ARG A 693 -25.85 -13.52 23.80
CA ARG A 693 -26.65 -12.94 24.90
C ARG A 693 -25.90 -12.99 26.24
N GLN A 694 -25.18 -14.10 26.49
CA GLN A 694 -24.30 -14.21 27.67
C GLN A 694 -23.15 -13.21 27.58
N TYR A 695 -22.53 -13.06 26.40
CA TYR A 695 -21.49 -12.05 26.15
C TYR A 695 -21.99 -10.63 26.41
N GLN A 696 -23.22 -10.28 25.98
CA GLN A 696 -23.82 -8.96 26.20
C GLN A 696 -24.19 -8.68 27.65
N LYS A 697 -24.65 -9.68 28.38
CA LYS A 697 -24.95 -9.54 29.80
C LYS A 697 -23.71 -9.17 30.62
N GLY A 698 -22.53 -9.48 30.11
CA GLY A 698 -21.29 -9.40 30.88
C GLY A 698 -21.21 -10.51 31.96
N GLY A 699 -20.21 -10.49 32.77
CA GLY A 699 -19.98 -11.52 33.76
C GLY A 699 -18.88 -12.49 33.35
N ASP A 700 -19.11 -13.77 33.34
CA ASP A 700 -18.05 -14.78 33.09
C ASP A 700 -17.66 -14.90 31.61
N TYR A 701 -16.81 -13.98 31.11
CA TYR A 701 -16.25 -14.04 29.76
C TYR A 701 -15.39 -15.30 29.50
N LYS A 702 -14.86 -15.94 30.54
CA LYS A 702 -14.07 -17.19 30.41
C LYS A 702 -14.94 -18.34 30.03
N ALA A 703 -16.11 -18.49 30.70
CA ALA A 703 -17.09 -19.49 30.34
C ALA A 703 -17.67 -19.24 28.95
N VAL A 704 -17.93 -17.97 28.58
CA VAL A 704 -18.41 -17.60 27.26
C VAL A 704 -17.38 -17.92 26.17
N LEU A 705 -16.09 -17.70 26.42
CA LEU A 705 -14.99 -18.08 25.50
C LEU A 705 -14.94 -19.60 25.31
N THR A 706 -14.99 -20.38 26.37
CA THR A 706 -15.03 -21.85 26.32
C THR A 706 -16.24 -22.36 25.55
N ALA A 707 -17.43 -21.78 25.80
CA ALA A 707 -18.64 -22.12 25.06
C ALA A 707 -18.52 -21.77 23.57
N THR A 708 -17.88 -20.64 23.25
CA THR A 708 -17.63 -20.22 21.86
C THR A 708 -16.68 -21.18 21.16
N ASP A 709 -15.58 -21.61 21.82
CA ASP A 709 -14.63 -22.59 21.27
C ASP A 709 -15.30 -23.95 21.04
N ASN A 710 -16.12 -24.41 21.98
CA ASN A 710 -16.91 -25.64 21.80
C ASN A 710 -17.86 -25.53 20.62
N ALA A 711 -18.52 -24.38 20.44
CA ALA A 711 -19.41 -24.13 19.32
C ALA A 711 -18.65 -24.09 17.97
N ILE A 712 -17.48 -23.48 17.90
CA ILE A 712 -16.61 -23.49 16.71
C ILE A 712 -16.26 -24.92 16.32
N ASN A 713 -15.82 -25.74 17.29
CA ASN A 713 -15.48 -27.13 17.05
C ASN A 713 -16.69 -27.95 16.61
N ARG A 714 -17.86 -27.76 17.26
CA ARG A 714 -19.11 -28.47 16.94
C ARG A 714 -19.63 -28.14 15.56
N PHE A 715 -19.54 -26.88 15.15
CA PHE A 715 -20.11 -26.40 13.88
C PHE A 715 -19.06 -26.16 12.80
N THR A 716 -17.89 -26.79 12.91
CA THR A 716 -16.83 -26.69 11.91
C THR A 716 -17.37 -26.95 10.49
N GLY A 717 -17.15 -26.00 9.57
CA GLY A 717 -17.65 -26.08 8.18
C GLY A 717 -19.02 -25.44 7.95
N ASP A 718 -19.71 -24.99 8.99
CA ASP A 718 -20.99 -24.28 8.89
C ASP A 718 -20.79 -22.80 8.55
N GLU A 719 -21.73 -22.20 7.83
CA GLU A 719 -21.70 -20.77 7.43
C GLU A 719 -21.74 -19.82 8.63
N ILE A 720 -22.12 -20.28 9.82
CA ILE A 720 -22.18 -19.45 11.04
C ILE A 720 -20.82 -19.37 11.76
N VAL A 721 -19.87 -20.24 11.46
CA VAL A 721 -18.57 -20.28 12.15
C VAL A 721 -17.86 -18.92 12.15
N PRO A 722 -17.84 -18.12 11.06
CA PRO A 722 -17.27 -16.79 11.10
C PRO A 722 -17.81 -15.88 12.20
N LYS A 723 -19.11 -16.01 12.56
CA LYS A 723 -19.72 -15.24 13.68
C LYS A 723 -19.15 -15.63 15.02
N PHE A 724 -18.98 -16.94 15.25
CA PHE A 724 -18.31 -17.44 16.47
C PHE A 724 -16.87 -17.00 16.54
N GLU A 725 -16.12 -17.07 15.42
CA GLU A 725 -14.72 -16.65 15.37
C GLU A 725 -14.54 -15.15 15.64
N LEU A 726 -15.44 -14.30 15.13
CA LEU A 726 -15.44 -12.87 15.45
C LEU A 726 -15.79 -12.62 16.92
N LEU A 727 -16.74 -13.38 17.48
CA LEU A 727 -17.07 -13.31 18.90
C LEU A 727 -15.88 -13.74 19.77
N LYS A 728 -15.20 -14.83 19.40
CA LYS A 728 -13.96 -15.29 20.03
C LYS A 728 -12.89 -14.21 20.00
N ALA A 729 -12.69 -13.55 18.87
CA ALA A 729 -11.75 -12.45 18.76
C ALA A 729 -12.07 -11.32 19.76
N ASN A 730 -13.32 -10.92 19.88
CA ASN A 730 -13.75 -9.89 20.84
C ASN A 730 -13.53 -10.33 22.29
N LEU A 731 -13.79 -11.58 22.62
CA LEU A 731 -13.53 -12.17 23.94
C LEU A 731 -12.04 -12.19 24.25
N THR A 732 -11.20 -12.59 23.27
CA THR A 732 -9.74 -12.57 23.38
C THR A 732 -9.24 -11.16 23.67
N GLY A 733 -9.76 -10.14 22.99
CA GLY A 733 -9.42 -8.75 23.27
C GLY A 733 -9.77 -8.31 24.69
N LYS A 734 -10.93 -8.74 25.20
CA LYS A 734 -11.35 -8.44 26.59
C LYS A 734 -10.51 -9.14 27.65
N LEU A 735 -10.05 -10.35 27.38
CA LEU A 735 -9.34 -11.20 28.36
C LEU A 735 -7.81 -11.09 28.27
N SER A 736 -7.26 -10.88 27.06
CA SER A 736 -5.82 -10.96 26.80
C SER A 736 -5.20 -9.64 26.34
N GLY A 737 -6.02 -8.64 25.94
CA GLY A 737 -5.55 -7.31 25.56
C GLY A 737 -5.40 -7.08 24.07
N LEU A 738 -4.78 -5.94 23.68
CA LEU A 738 -4.79 -5.45 22.29
C LEU A 738 -3.95 -6.28 21.32
N ALA A 739 -2.82 -6.84 21.76
CA ALA A 739 -1.93 -7.62 20.90
C ALA A 739 -2.62 -8.89 20.41
N GLU A 740 -3.20 -9.63 21.34
CA GLU A 740 -3.96 -10.85 21.08
C GLU A 740 -5.25 -10.56 20.32
N TYR A 741 -5.90 -9.42 20.62
CA TYR A 741 -7.07 -8.94 19.88
C TYR A 741 -6.73 -8.69 18.41
N ARG A 742 -5.62 -7.99 18.13
CA ARG A 742 -5.13 -7.77 16.77
C ARG A 742 -4.88 -9.10 16.05
N THR A 743 -4.25 -10.04 16.73
CA THR A 743 -3.95 -11.37 16.19
C THR A 743 -5.23 -12.14 15.87
N ALA A 744 -6.20 -12.14 16.78
CA ALA A 744 -7.49 -12.80 16.57
C ALA A 744 -8.33 -12.16 15.46
N LEU A 745 -8.38 -10.82 15.38
CA LEU A 745 -9.06 -10.11 14.29
C LEU A 745 -8.39 -10.37 12.94
N ASN A 746 -7.05 -10.39 12.88
CA ASN A 746 -6.32 -10.75 11.66
C ASN A 746 -6.67 -12.16 11.20
N TYR A 747 -6.77 -13.12 12.13
CA TYR A 747 -7.20 -14.48 11.81
C TYR A 747 -8.59 -14.48 11.14
N VAL A 748 -9.58 -13.79 11.73
CA VAL A 748 -10.93 -13.73 11.15
C VAL A 748 -10.92 -13.04 9.78
N ALA A 749 -10.23 -11.91 9.65
CA ALA A 749 -10.13 -11.17 8.39
C ALA A 749 -9.44 -11.97 7.28
N LEU A 750 -8.41 -12.75 7.62
CA LEU A 750 -7.67 -13.57 6.67
C LEU A 750 -8.38 -14.88 6.35
N THR A 751 -9.06 -15.48 7.32
CA THR A 751 -9.74 -16.76 7.13
C THR A 751 -11.06 -16.59 6.36
N TYR A 752 -11.79 -15.51 6.63
CA TYR A 752 -13.12 -15.28 6.08
C TYR A 752 -13.23 -13.94 5.30
N PRO A 753 -12.35 -13.66 4.31
CA PRO A 753 -12.26 -12.35 3.68
C PRO A 753 -13.49 -11.91 2.88
N ASN A 754 -14.34 -12.86 2.53
CA ASN A 754 -15.47 -12.63 1.64
C ASN A 754 -16.82 -12.53 2.37
N VAL A 755 -16.88 -12.95 3.63
CA VAL A 755 -18.08 -12.85 4.47
C VAL A 755 -18.07 -11.55 5.28
N GLU A 756 -19.23 -11.19 5.81
CA GLU A 756 -19.42 -9.91 6.51
C GLU A 756 -18.53 -9.79 7.76
N GLU A 757 -18.38 -10.89 8.51
CA GLU A 757 -17.56 -10.94 9.72
C GLU A 757 -16.08 -10.69 9.42
N GLY A 758 -15.57 -11.23 8.32
CA GLY A 758 -14.20 -10.99 7.88
C GLY A 758 -13.96 -9.55 7.46
N LYS A 759 -14.87 -8.95 6.70
CA LYS A 759 -14.83 -7.53 6.32
C LYS A 759 -14.93 -6.62 7.55
N ARG A 760 -15.78 -7.01 8.51
CA ARG A 760 -15.92 -6.28 9.77
C ARG A 760 -14.63 -6.35 10.59
N ALA A 761 -14.01 -7.50 10.72
CA ALA A 761 -12.71 -7.65 11.37
C ALA A 761 -11.64 -6.77 10.68
N GLU A 762 -11.61 -6.71 9.35
CA GLU A 762 -10.71 -5.85 8.59
C GLU A 762 -10.95 -4.36 8.89
N LYS A 763 -12.22 -3.92 8.97
CA LYS A 763 -12.59 -2.55 9.36
C LYS A 763 -12.14 -2.23 10.79
N MET A 764 -12.35 -3.15 11.74
CA MET A 764 -11.94 -2.99 13.13
C MET A 764 -10.41 -2.84 13.24
N ILE A 765 -9.63 -3.61 12.49
CA ILE A 765 -8.17 -3.49 12.44
C ILE A 765 -7.73 -2.14 11.88
N ALA A 766 -8.41 -1.66 10.83
CA ALA A 766 -8.02 -0.44 10.12
C ALA A 766 -8.44 0.84 10.84
N VAL A 767 -9.57 0.83 11.55
CA VAL A 767 -10.20 2.04 12.08
C VAL A 767 -10.25 2.05 13.61
N ASP A 768 -10.69 0.96 14.24
CA ASP A 768 -10.98 0.95 15.67
C ASP A 768 -9.73 0.64 16.49
N LEU A 769 -8.95 -0.32 16.07
CA LEU A 769 -7.74 -0.74 16.78
C LEU A 769 -6.70 0.38 16.94
N PRO A 770 -6.41 1.22 15.93
CA PRO A 770 -5.51 2.36 16.07
C PRO A 770 -5.99 3.38 17.12
N LYS A 771 -7.31 3.56 17.28
CA LYS A 771 -7.87 4.46 18.32
C LYS A 771 -7.61 3.90 19.72
N LEU A 772 -7.79 2.58 19.89
CA LEU A 772 -7.52 1.91 21.15
C LEU A 772 -6.02 1.90 21.50
N GLU A 773 -5.17 1.75 20.51
CA GLU A 773 -3.71 1.81 20.67
C GLU A 773 -3.20 3.20 21.04
N ALA A 774 -3.89 4.24 20.56
CA ALA A 774 -3.54 5.63 20.87
C ALA A 774 -3.86 6.03 22.33
N LEU A 775 -4.71 5.27 23.05
CA LEU A 775 -5.01 5.54 24.46
C LEU A 775 -3.75 5.47 25.31
N GLN A 776 -3.54 6.42 26.20
CA GLN A 776 -2.37 6.49 27.09
C GLN A 776 -2.78 6.72 28.54
N LEU A 777 -2.00 6.12 29.45
CA LEU A 777 -2.08 6.44 30.87
C LEU A 777 -1.60 7.88 31.12
N SER A 778 -2.24 8.61 32.00
CA SER A 778 -1.86 10.00 32.30
C SER A 778 -2.11 10.39 33.75
N LYS A 779 -1.43 11.46 34.22
CA LYS A 779 -1.67 12.14 35.50
C LYS A 779 -2.73 13.25 35.40
N ALA A 780 -3.48 13.32 34.30
CA ALA A 780 -4.50 14.35 34.14
C ALA A 780 -5.54 14.29 35.26
N ALA A 781 -6.04 15.46 35.67
CA ALA A 781 -7.07 15.58 36.72
C ALA A 781 -8.36 14.88 36.25
N SER A 782 -8.89 13.99 37.07
CA SER A 782 -10.14 13.28 36.84
C SER A 782 -11.19 13.66 37.89
N LYS A 783 -12.44 13.63 37.44
CA LYS A 783 -13.61 13.81 38.33
C LYS A 783 -14.25 12.47 38.73
N ASN A 784 -13.74 11.36 38.22
CA ASN A 784 -14.25 10.02 38.48
C ASN A 784 -13.10 9.09 38.86
N TRP A 785 -13.18 8.55 40.07
CA TRP A 785 -12.15 7.65 40.59
C TRP A 785 -12.74 6.30 40.94
N LYS A 786 -11.89 5.30 41.03
CA LYS A 786 -12.23 3.92 41.40
C LYS A 786 -11.22 3.40 42.41
N VAL A 787 -11.69 2.50 43.26
CA VAL A 787 -10.83 1.73 44.15
C VAL A 787 -10.94 0.25 43.73
N LEU A 788 -9.83 -0.36 43.39
CA LEU A 788 -9.73 -1.74 42.92
C LEU A 788 -9.11 -2.61 44.00
N TYR A 789 -9.68 -3.76 44.22
CA TYR A 789 -9.07 -4.85 45.02
C TYR A 789 -8.86 -6.07 44.10
N SER A 790 -7.67 -6.64 44.14
CA SER A 790 -7.36 -7.80 43.32
C SER A 790 -8.08 -9.06 43.82
N SER A 791 -8.59 -9.84 42.89
CA SER A 791 -9.25 -11.13 43.12
C SER A 791 -8.90 -12.11 42.05
N LYS A 792 -8.83 -13.40 42.37
CA LYS A 792 -8.55 -14.46 41.38
C LYS A 792 -9.81 -15.12 40.86
N ASP A 793 -10.78 -15.34 41.75
CA ASP A 793 -12.04 -15.98 41.41
C ASP A 793 -13.20 -15.24 42.10
N PHE A 794 -14.28 -15.01 41.36
CA PHE A 794 -15.49 -14.37 41.88
C PHE A 794 -16.32 -15.28 42.76
N GLU A 795 -16.19 -16.58 42.60
CA GLU A 795 -16.94 -17.58 43.35
C GLU A 795 -16.22 -18.03 44.64
N ASP A 796 -14.96 -17.63 44.80
CA ASP A 796 -14.23 -17.96 46.03
C ASP A 796 -14.77 -17.26 47.29
N ALA A 797 -14.62 -17.88 48.46
CA ALA A 797 -15.10 -17.35 49.69
C ALA A 797 -14.43 -16.00 50.10
N PRO A 798 -13.11 -15.79 49.88
CA PRO A 798 -12.46 -14.52 50.13
C PRO A 798 -13.04 -13.36 49.31
N THR A 799 -13.25 -13.56 48.01
CA THR A 799 -13.80 -12.51 47.10
C THR A 799 -15.25 -12.15 47.48
N LYS A 800 -16.09 -13.17 47.80
CA LYS A 800 -17.46 -12.93 48.28
C LYS A 800 -17.44 -12.14 49.58
N ALA A 801 -16.61 -12.54 50.50
CA ALA A 801 -16.48 -11.84 51.79
C ALA A 801 -15.99 -10.39 51.62
N LEU A 802 -15.03 -10.15 50.70
CA LEU A 802 -14.55 -8.81 50.37
C LEU A 802 -15.67 -7.95 49.78
N ARG A 803 -16.40 -8.45 48.79
CA ARG A 803 -17.54 -7.74 48.21
C ARG A 803 -18.60 -7.42 49.22
N ASP A 804 -18.95 -8.38 50.08
CA ASP A 804 -19.99 -8.21 51.11
C ASP A 804 -19.58 -7.18 52.17
N LYS A 805 -18.31 -7.13 52.56
CA LYS A 805 -17.77 -6.07 53.43
C LYS A 805 -17.88 -4.69 52.81
N ILE A 806 -17.53 -4.57 51.50
CA ILE A 806 -17.63 -3.29 50.77
C ILE A 806 -19.10 -2.90 50.60
N GLN A 807 -19.98 -3.84 50.25
CA GLN A 807 -21.41 -3.58 50.15
C GLN A 807 -22.02 -3.16 51.50
N LYS A 808 -21.62 -3.79 52.61
CA LYS A 808 -21.99 -3.40 53.97
C LYS A 808 -21.53 -1.99 54.27
N PHE A 809 -20.27 -1.62 53.97
CA PHE A 809 -19.77 -0.28 54.13
C PHE A 809 -20.61 0.77 53.39
N ILE A 810 -20.97 0.49 52.13
CA ILE A 810 -21.81 1.37 51.30
C ILE A 810 -23.18 1.57 51.94
N THR A 811 -23.77 0.49 52.44
CA THR A 811 -25.11 0.48 53.05
C THR A 811 -25.10 1.18 54.43
N ASP A 812 -24.19 0.81 55.31
CA ASP A 812 -24.09 1.32 56.68
C ASP A 812 -23.84 2.87 56.71
N ARG A 813 -23.14 3.36 55.70
CA ARG A 813 -22.80 4.79 55.59
C ARG A 813 -23.76 5.55 54.65
N ASN A 814 -24.81 4.88 54.15
CA ASN A 814 -25.78 5.46 53.22
C ASN A 814 -25.15 6.16 52.00
N LEU A 815 -24.09 5.55 51.44
CA LEU A 815 -23.33 6.10 50.32
C LEU A 815 -23.98 5.74 48.99
N THR A 816 -25.17 6.26 48.72
CA THR A 816 -26.02 5.92 47.56
C THR A 816 -25.37 6.18 46.20
N LYS A 817 -24.31 6.99 46.12
CA LYS A 817 -23.55 7.26 44.91
C LYS A 817 -22.48 6.20 44.61
N LEU A 818 -22.12 5.40 45.61
CA LEU A 818 -21.13 4.35 45.47
C LEU A 818 -21.79 3.04 45.06
N SER A 819 -21.16 2.28 44.22
CA SER A 819 -21.55 0.93 43.88
C SER A 819 -20.32 0.00 43.78
N VAL A 820 -20.54 -1.30 43.96
CA VAL A 820 -19.47 -2.30 43.83
C VAL A 820 -19.77 -3.22 42.65
N SER A 821 -18.76 -3.49 41.85
CA SER A 821 -18.81 -4.48 40.75
C SER A 821 -17.69 -5.50 40.86
N LEU A 822 -17.86 -6.62 40.14
CA LEU A 822 -16.85 -7.65 39.92
C LEU A 822 -16.41 -7.55 38.47
N ASP A 823 -15.20 -7.05 38.24
CA ASP A 823 -14.69 -6.80 36.90
C ASP A 823 -13.61 -7.80 36.52
N ILE A 824 -13.80 -8.52 35.41
CA ILE A 824 -12.76 -9.41 34.86
C ILE A 824 -11.64 -8.55 34.27
N TYR A 825 -10.40 -8.87 34.64
CA TYR A 825 -9.22 -8.21 34.09
C TYR A 825 -8.49 -9.09 33.08
N THR A 826 -8.05 -10.27 33.47
CA THR A 826 -7.37 -11.25 32.59
C THR A 826 -8.00 -12.62 32.74
N MET A 827 -7.41 -13.63 32.09
CA MET A 827 -7.79 -15.02 32.30
C MET A 827 -7.59 -15.48 33.76
N THR A 828 -6.67 -14.90 34.50
CA THR A 828 -6.30 -15.31 35.87
C THR A 828 -6.69 -14.30 36.93
N ASP A 829 -6.78 -13.02 36.59
CA ASP A 829 -6.93 -11.93 37.53
C ASP A 829 -8.20 -11.13 37.28
N ASN A 830 -8.85 -10.76 38.35
CA ASN A 830 -10.10 -10.00 38.39
C ASN A 830 -10.01 -8.90 39.45
N PHE A 831 -10.97 -7.98 39.45
CA PHE A 831 -11.08 -6.91 40.45
C PHE A 831 -12.44 -6.85 41.08
N VAL A 832 -12.47 -6.57 42.39
CA VAL A 832 -13.62 -5.99 43.09
C VAL A 832 -13.46 -4.48 43.01
N VAL A 833 -14.39 -3.78 42.35
CA VAL A 833 -14.25 -2.36 41.99
C VAL A 833 -15.32 -1.52 42.69
N ILE A 834 -14.90 -0.45 43.36
CA ILE A 834 -15.81 0.56 43.89
C ILE A 834 -15.88 1.72 42.93
N HIS A 835 -17.11 2.08 42.53
CA HIS A 835 -17.41 3.15 41.58
C HIS A 835 -18.09 4.34 42.23
N GLY A 836 -18.20 5.46 41.52
CA GLY A 836 -18.96 6.64 41.95
C GLY A 836 -18.19 7.62 42.83
N ILE A 837 -16.88 7.49 42.88
CA ILE A 837 -15.98 8.33 43.67
C ILE A 837 -15.56 9.56 42.86
N THR A 838 -15.71 10.77 43.40
CA THR A 838 -15.55 12.03 42.67
C THR A 838 -14.16 12.68 42.78
N SER A 839 -13.30 12.20 43.67
CA SER A 839 -11.92 12.70 43.82
C SER A 839 -10.97 11.61 44.32
N GLU A 840 -9.68 11.81 44.10
CA GLU A 840 -8.62 10.93 44.59
C GLU A 840 -8.58 10.87 46.10
N ASP A 841 -8.73 12.03 46.77
CA ASP A 841 -8.77 12.10 48.25
C ASP A 841 -9.92 11.31 48.84
N LEU A 842 -11.09 11.36 48.17
CA LEU A 842 -12.24 10.56 48.59
C LEU A 842 -11.97 9.07 48.38
N ALA A 843 -11.30 8.68 47.31
CA ALA A 843 -10.92 7.29 47.05
C ALA A 843 -9.94 6.77 48.13
N ASN A 844 -8.93 7.57 48.45
CA ASN A 844 -8.00 7.28 49.53
C ASN A 844 -8.74 7.17 50.89
N GLY A 845 -9.68 8.08 51.14
CA GLY A 845 -10.52 8.04 52.36
C GLY A 845 -11.37 6.79 52.48
N VAL A 846 -12.03 6.39 51.36
CA VAL A 846 -12.82 5.14 51.31
C VAL A 846 -11.93 3.93 51.58
N ALA A 847 -10.76 3.85 50.95
CA ALA A 847 -9.81 2.75 51.14
C ALA A 847 -9.29 2.69 52.58
N THR A 848 -8.99 3.84 53.20
CA THR A 848 -8.55 3.95 54.61
C THR A 848 -9.63 3.48 55.58
N VAL A 849 -10.87 3.94 55.38
CA VAL A 849 -11.99 3.53 56.25
C VAL A 849 -12.24 2.01 56.14
N LEU A 850 -12.25 1.46 54.94
CA LEU A 850 -12.41 0.01 54.74
C LEU A 850 -11.30 -0.81 55.41
N LYS A 851 -10.09 -0.27 55.51
CA LYS A 851 -8.94 -0.95 56.12
C LYS A 851 -8.96 -0.83 57.64
N GLU A 852 -9.21 0.36 58.21
CA GLU A 852 -8.98 0.67 59.62
C GLU A 852 -10.18 0.33 60.54
N PHE A 853 -11.41 0.41 60.03
CA PHE A 853 -12.59 0.15 60.85
C PHE A 853 -12.77 -1.35 61.09
N LYS A 854 -12.90 -1.74 62.35
CA LYS A 854 -13.05 -3.13 62.79
C LYS A 854 -14.24 -3.86 62.13
N GLU A 855 -15.29 -3.12 61.81
CA GLU A 855 -16.53 -3.64 61.24
C GLU A 855 -16.36 -4.16 59.80
N TYR A 856 -15.43 -3.58 59.03
CA TYR A 856 -15.17 -3.96 57.64
C TYR A 856 -13.86 -4.73 57.51
N LYS A 857 -12.77 -4.22 58.07
CA LYS A 857 -11.42 -4.82 58.15
C LYS A 857 -11.01 -5.49 56.85
N VAL A 858 -10.92 -4.67 55.77
CA VAL A 858 -10.41 -5.09 54.47
C VAL A 858 -8.89 -5.01 54.48
N LEU A 859 -8.20 -6.16 54.39
CA LEU A 859 -6.75 -6.25 54.51
C LEU A 859 -6.03 -6.20 53.16
N GLU A 860 -6.74 -6.41 52.06
CA GLU A 860 -6.27 -6.38 50.72
C GLU A 860 -5.78 -4.98 50.36
N THR A 861 -4.67 -4.91 49.59
CA THR A 861 -4.07 -3.65 49.14
C THR A 861 -4.94 -3.03 48.04
N PRO A 862 -5.49 -1.81 48.24
CA PRO A 862 -6.26 -1.15 47.21
C PRO A 862 -5.37 -0.54 46.13
N VAL A 863 -5.84 -0.52 44.86
CA VAL A 863 -5.32 0.30 43.80
C VAL A 863 -6.31 1.43 43.53
N ILE A 864 -5.86 2.67 43.69
CA ILE A 864 -6.66 3.87 43.41
C ILE A 864 -6.34 4.36 42.03
N ILE A 865 -7.36 4.48 41.18
CA ILE A 865 -7.18 4.78 39.77
C ILE A 865 -8.28 5.69 39.22
N SER A 866 -7.94 6.64 38.36
CA SER A 866 -8.95 7.42 37.65
C SER A 866 -9.75 6.54 36.69
N ALA A 867 -10.99 6.91 36.39
CA ALA A 867 -11.83 6.14 35.47
C ALA A 867 -11.23 6.02 34.05
N GLU A 868 -10.56 7.10 33.60
CA GLU A 868 -9.89 7.16 32.30
C GLU A 868 -8.71 6.19 32.25
N ASN A 869 -7.84 6.19 33.26
CA ASN A 869 -6.71 5.25 33.32
C ASN A 869 -7.20 3.81 33.50
N TYR A 870 -8.31 3.60 34.24
CA TYR A 870 -8.90 2.26 34.37
C TYR A 870 -9.35 1.70 33.04
N ILE A 871 -9.92 2.51 32.15
CA ILE A 871 -10.26 2.10 30.77
C ILE A 871 -9.00 1.68 30.02
N VAL A 872 -7.91 2.46 30.09
CA VAL A 872 -6.64 2.12 29.43
C VAL A 872 -6.08 0.80 29.97
N VAL A 873 -6.08 0.63 31.30
CA VAL A 873 -5.62 -0.60 31.97
C VAL A 873 -6.47 -1.81 31.54
N GLN A 874 -7.79 -1.66 31.46
CA GLN A 874 -8.68 -2.72 31.02
C GLN A 874 -8.45 -3.12 29.56
N ILE A 875 -8.14 -2.15 28.67
CA ILE A 875 -7.92 -2.39 27.24
C ILE A 875 -6.51 -2.95 26.98
N LYS A 876 -5.49 -2.33 27.57
CA LYS A 876 -4.07 -2.66 27.28
C LYS A 876 -3.47 -3.71 28.22
N LYS A 877 -4.15 -4.07 29.31
CA LYS A 877 -3.68 -5.01 30.34
C LYS A 877 -2.35 -4.57 30.99
N ASN A 878 -2.13 -3.28 31.11
CA ASN A 878 -0.88 -2.68 31.57
C ASN A 878 -0.96 -2.08 32.99
N LEU A 879 -1.61 -2.77 33.92
CA LEU A 879 -1.71 -2.33 35.33
C LEU A 879 -0.33 -2.12 35.97
N ALA A 880 0.66 -2.92 35.62
CA ALA A 880 2.02 -2.79 36.13
C ALA A 880 2.66 -1.44 35.74
N ASP A 881 2.39 -0.95 34.54
CA ASP A 881 2.87 0.35 34.08
C ASP A 881 2.21 1.48 34.89
N TYR A 882 0.91 1.35 35.20
CA TYR A 882 0.21 2.31 36.07
C TYR A 882 0.81 2.35 37.48
N LEU A 883 1.06 1.19 38.08
CA LEU A 883 1.62 1.05 39.42
C LEU A 883 3.08 1.54 39.52
N SER A 884 3.83 1.52 38.41
CA SER A 884 5.20 2.05 38.36
C SER A 884 5.27 3.57 38.62
N GLY A 885 4.15 4.29 38.48
CA GLY A 885 4.03 5.73 38.72
C GLY A 885 4.69 6.63 37.68
N ASN A 886 5.28 6.06 36.64
CA ASN A 886 5.99 6.81 35.58
C ASN A 886 5.01 7.25 34.49
N LEU A 887 4.04 8.11 34.83
CA LEU A 887 2.95 8.53 33.97
C LEU A 887 3.21 9.92 33.37
N PRO A 888 2.93 10.18 32.07
CA PRO A 888 3.03 11.50 31.48
C PRO A 888 2.00 12.48 32.12
N ALA A 889 2.38 13.75 32.22
CA ALA A 889 1.54 14.79 32.85
C ALA A 889 0.26 15.07 32.03
N THR A 890 0.32 14.94 30.73
CA THR A 890 -0.81 15.15 29.83
C THR A 890 -0.90 13.99 28.83
N ALA A 891 -2.08 13.38 28.70
CA ALA A 891 -2.35 12.45 27.60
C ALA A 891 -3.18 13.16 26.53
N THR A 892 -2.76 13.06 25.28
CA THR A 892 -3.60 13.39 24.14
C THR A 892 -4.60 12.25 23.99
N GLN A 893 -5.75 12.36 24.68
CA GLN A 893 -6.83 11.38 24.53
C GLN A 893 -7.57 11.72 23.25
N PRO A 894 -7.74 10.77 22.29
CA PRO A 894 -8.67 10.96 21.20
C PRO A 894 -10.09 11.13 21.77
N ASN A 895 -10.87 12.04 21.19
CA ASN A 895 -12.29 12.20 21.51
C ASN A 895 -13.01 10.86 21.24
N TRP A 896 -13.21 10.10 22.30
CA TRP A 896 -13.94 8.83 22.24
C TRP A 896 -15.23 8.97 23.06
N ASP A 897 -16.37 8.73 22.41
CA ASP A 897 -17.70 8.81 23.01
C ASP A 897 -18.09 7.56 23.83
N GLY A 898 -17.18 6.58 23.94
CA GLY A 898 -17.40 5.35 24.70
C GLY A 898 -18.26 4.30 23.98
N THR A 899 -18.73 4.60 22.77
CA THR A 899 -19.51 3.65 21.99
C THR A 899 -18.59 2.78 21.12
N VAL A 900 -18.30 1.59 21.59
CA VAL A 900 -17.93 0.49 20.69
C VAL A 900 -19.24 0.12 19.98
N GLU A 901 -19.30 0.28 18.65
CA GLU A 901 -20.42 -0.24 17.88
C GLU A 901 -20.57 -1.74 18.15
N HIS A 902 -21.43 -2.09 19.06
CA HIS A 902 -21.88 -3.47 19.18
C HIS A 902 -22.61 -3.84 17.88
N ALA A 903 -22.38 -5.06 17.39
CA ALA A 903 -23.06 -5.55 16.21
C ALA A 903 -24.56 -5.25 16.33
N PRO A 904 -25.19 -4.70 15.26
CA PRO A 904 -26.63 -4.56 15.28
C PRO A 904 -27.24 -5.93 15.55
N VAL A 905 -28.10 -5.98 16.55
CA VAL A 905 -28.92 -7.16 16.82
C VAL A 905 -29.63 -7.47 15.50
N PRO A 906 -29.60 -8.71 14.98
CA PRO A 906 -30.40 -9.07 13.83
C PRO A 906 -31.84 -8.69 14.13
N GLN A 907 -32.37 -7.68 13.42
CA GLN A 907 -33.78 -7.35 13.51
C GLN A 907 -34.55 -8.58 12.99
N GLN A 908 -35.44 -9.13 13.82
CA GLN A 908 -36.36 -10.11 13.38
C GLN A 908 -37.12 -9.55 12.16
N PRO A 909 -37.28 -10.29 11.06
CA PRO A 909 -38.11 -9.86 9.96
C PRO A 909 -39.52 -9.59 10.53
N LYS A 910 -40.02 -8.37 10.29
CA LYS A 910 -41.41 -8.04 10.63
C LYS A 910 -42.30 -9.01 9.89
N PRO A 911 -43.33 -9.57 10.54
CA PRO A 911 -44.28 -10.48 9.87
C PRO A 911 -44.91 -9.74 8.68
N PRO A 912 -45.19 -10.43 7.56
CA PRO A 912 -45.80 -9.84 6.41
C PRO A 912 -47.20 -9.35 6.77
N VAL A 913 -47.46 -8.07 6.50
CA VAL A 913 -48.78 -7.47 6.65
C VAL A 913 -49.69 -8.09 5.57
N ASN A 914 -50.63 -8.87 5.99
CA ASN A 914 -51.64 -9.51 5.14
C ASN A 914 -52.65 -8.43 4.71
N ASN A 915 -52.53 -7.90 3.50
CA ASN A 915 -53.51 -7.04 2.89
C ASN A 915 -54.69 -7.92 2.40
N GLN A 916 -55.69 -8.12 3.25
CA GLN A 916 -57.02 -8.44 2.78
C GLN A 916 -57.87 -7.19 2.82
N GLN A 917 -58.39 -6.88 1.67
CA GLN A 917 -59.37 -5.84 1.34
C GLN A 917 -60.56 -5.82 2.26
N THR A 918 -60.98 -4.62 2.70
CA THR A 918 -62.42 -4.33 2.84
C THR A 918 -62.63 -2.86 2.45
N GLU A 919 -63.36 -2.70 1.33
CA GLU A 919 -64.05 -1.47 0.95
C GLU A 919 -65.03 -1.06 2.05
N GLN A 920 -65.11 0.22 2.38
CA GLN A 920 -66.34 0.96 2.44
C GLN A 920 -66.18 2.43 2.84
N GLN A 921 -66.52 3.29 1.89
CA GLN A 921 -67.32 4.50 2.00
C GLN A 921 -66.91 5.70 2.88
N ASN A 922 -66.62 6.79 2.14
CA ASN A 922 -66.78 8.20 2.49
C ASN A 922 -68.14 8.54 3.12
N PRO A 923 -68.44 9.62 3.86
CA PRO A 923 -68.27 10.99 3.34
C PRO A 923 -68.08 12.16 4.37
N LYS A 924 -67.63 13.28 3.80
CA LYS A 924 -68.06 14.69 4.05
C LYS A 924 -67.54 15.55 5.21
N ASP A 925 -66.90 16.63 4.76
CA ASP A 925 -67.10 18.07 5.03
C ASP A 925 -66.70 18.66 6.41
N ILE A 926 -65.91 19.69 6.48
CA ILE A 926 -66.25 21.15 6.40
C ILE A 926 -65.03 21.99 6.89
N LYS A 927 -64.67 22.91 6.03
CA LYS A 927 -64.20 24.32 6.16
C LYS A 927 -63.46 24.78 7.43
N ASN A 928 -62.25 25.40 7.32
CA ASN A 928 -62.08 26.85 7.20
C ASN A 928 -60.65 27.33 7.23
N ASN A 929 -60.33 28.16 6.25
CA ASN A 929 -59.21 29.09 6.12
C ASN A 929 -59.45 30.32 7.00
N PRO A 930 -58.56 31.31 7.30
CA PRO A 930 -57.58 31.86 6.37
C PRO A 930 -56.25 32.52 6.94
N LYS A 931 -55.33 32.83 6.00
CA LYS A 931 -54.36 33.96 5.91
C LYS A 931 -53.12 33.94 6.78
N GLY A 932 -51.93 34.22 6.30
CA GLY A 932 -51.45 34.99 5.17
C GLY A 932 -49.92 34.98 5.05
N LYS A 933 -49.43 35.18 3.84
CA LYS A 933 -48.25 35.92 3.40
C LYS A 933 -46.83 35.50 3.92
N ASP A 934 -45.83 35.35 3.16
CA ASP A 934 -45.33 35.77 1.87
C ASP A 934 -44.17 34.87 1.39
N ASP A 935 -44.10 34.74 0.13
CA ASP A 935 -43.17 34.14 -0.84
C ASP A 935 -41.70 34.69 -0.81
N PRO A 936 -40.71 34.25 -1.63
CA PRO A 936 -40.64 33.07 -2.54
C PRO A 936 -39.24 32.40 -2.64
N SER A 937 -39.24 31.35 -3.45
CA SER A 937 -38.18 30.89 -4.34
C SER A 937 -37.35 29.66 -3.93
N GLY A 938 -37.44 28.66 -4.83
CA GLY A 938 -36.42 27.62 -4.96
C GLY A 938 -36.92 26.31 -5.56
N GLY A 939 -36.74 26.19 -6.85
CA GLY A 939 -37.27 25.14 -7.71
C GLY A 939 -36.78 23.74 -7.41
N ASP A 940 -37.74 22.88 -7.53
CA ASP A 940 -37.65 21.42 -7.52
C ASP A 940 -37.33 20.92 -8.95
N PHE A 941 -36.31 20.08 -9.11
CA PHE A 941 -36.05 19.30 -10.32
C PHE A 941 -36.15 17.82 -10.02
N GLY A 942 -37.28 17.24 -10.45
CA GLY A 942 -37.49 15.81 -10.47
C GLY A 942 -36.66 15.08 -11.53
N PRO A 943 -36.53 13.74 -11.46
CA PRO A 943 -35.68 12.94 -12.33
C PRO A 943 -36.30 12.70 -13.72
N PRO A 944 -35.46 12.45 -14.77
CA PRO A 944 -35.94 12.23 -16.13
C PRO A 944 -36.47 10.80 -16.36
N PRO A 945 -37.37 10.61 -17.35
CA PRO A 945 -38.03 9.35 -17.62
C PRO A 945 -37.21 8.40 -18.47
N SER A 946 -37.49 7.11 -18.32
CA SER A 946 -36.92 5.99 -19.08
C SER A 946 -37.43 5.97 -20.54
N PRO A 947 -36.62 5.47 -21.50
CA PRO A 947 -37.10 5.35 -22.88
C PRO A 947 -37.89 4.07 -23.11
N GLY A 948 -39.12 4.26 -23.63
CA GLY A 948 -40.00 3.21 -24.13
C GLY A 948 -39.69 2.84 -25.57
N GLY A 949 -40.08 1.61 -25.90
CA GLY A 949 -39.72 0.84 -27.07
C GLY A 949 -40.22 1.32 -28.43
N ALA A 950 -39.66 0.71 -29.43
CA ALA A 950 -39.84 0.86 -30.84
C ALA A 950 -41.25 0.51 -31.33
N PRO A 951 -41.67 0.95 -32.56
CA PRO A 951 -42.30 0.04 -33.47
C PRO A 951 -41.63 -0.06 -34.87
N VAL A 952 -41.75 -1.25 -35.38
CA VAL A 952 -41.43 -1.73 -36.71
C VAL A 952 -42.33 -1.05 -37.75
N GLY A 953 -41.77 -0.69 -38.92
CA GLY A 953 -42.57 -0.23 -40.05
C GLY A 953 -41.77 -0.07 -41.34
N LYS A 954 -41.96 -0.99 -42.20
CA LYS A 954 -41.64 -1.34 -43.57
C LYS A 954 -41.44 -0.22 -44.61
N LYS A 955 -40.54 -0.52 -45.52
CA LYS A 955 -40.50 -0.26 -46.97
C LYS A 955 -40.07 1.14 -47.51
N GLY A 956 -39.06 1.05 -48.36
CA GLY A 956 -38.69 1.97 -49.38
C GLY A 956 -37.24 1.80 -49.78
#